data_0346a77b0d5b923be5edebbbd98d2e54
#
_entry.id   0346a77b0d5b923be5edebbbd98d2e54
#
_cell.length_a   1.000
_cell.length_b   1.000
_cell.length_c   1.000
_cell.angle_alpha   90.00
_cell.angle_beta   90.00
_cell.angle_gamma   90.00
#
_symmetry.space_group_name_H-M   'P 1'
#
loop_
_entity.id
_entity.type
_entity.pdbx_description
1 polymer ?
#
loop_
_entity_poly.entity_id
_entity_poly.type
_entity_poly.pdbx_seq_one_letter_code
_entity_poly.pdbx_strand_id
1 'polypeptide(L)'
;MVSEFPARRLSTYISIVLLAALTVAVPPRLRAQVAGATLTGSVTDPTGAVIPNAKVSIKNTATGIITNATTNSAGLYAVPNLIPGPYQVTVSAQGFQTELRTGITLTVGAQQVLNLALRVGQTTQTISVSGAAPAVQLATSSLSAQVNSTTVRQLPLNGRDWTQLATLQPAVATVNTQQTLGVNSPRGVRGYGNAMTISGTRPTDNNYRMDGFSINDYSNGAPGSVLGGNLGVDAIQEFSVLTSNYDASYGRTAGGVINAILKSGTNTFHGDAYEFMRNDNLDARNFFEPTIGHFVRNQFGASAGGPIKKDKAFIFGDYEGLRQSQDLVSVNNTVPTPAALSGNLCSGPVSVDPTVKQYLGLFLPVNQPLPPGPGSANCSDFGTNIFEAANGTSENYGTARADVHFSEKDTLTGSWFYDKSITTAPEPTNAWLDSNQSNRQLYGVEETHIFSPSLVNTARFGYSRVVGFSNTPVSAINPLAASKALGTFPGLTAPGIMVNGSLLGEGLGSLGIFDFYWNSFQFYDDAFLTKGSHSIKAGFAYEGMQENELSNLQPTGLWSFPTLPDFLTNTEPAGTSFIGTLPNPVFGITFPRGQRAKRFGGYVQDDWRARPNLTLNLGLRYEMLTNPYAVHNLSINLVTLNAVNPRLGGSYFTNNPTLHNFEPRIGFSYDPRHNGKTAIRGAFGMFDVLPLLVDYQMMENLSAPFYKFGTFAFPAANPGGYFNTGAGALLQTLGNSALQSALIQPSPSRNYVMTWNLNVQQQLTPSTTLMLGYVGNREVHA
;
A
#
# COMPACT_ATOMS: atom_id res chain seq x y z
N MET A 1 40.57 25.16 9.10
CA MET A 1 39.70 24.86 10.23
C MET A 1 39.31 23.39 10.12
N VAL A 2 39.86 22.57 10.95
CA VAL A 2 39.68 21.11 10.97
C VAL A 2 38.33 20.85 11.63
N SER A 3 37.39 20.21 10.92
CA SER A 3 36.08 19.83 11.47
C SER A 3 36.24 18.54 12.28
N GLU A 4 35.98 18.63 13.58
CA GLU A 4 35.89 17.49 14.47
C GLU A 4 34.71 16.58 14.07
N PHE A 5 35.01 15.34 13.73
CA PHE A 5 33.98 14.28 13.59
C PHE A 5 33.51 13.86 15.00
N PRO A 6 32.21 13.87 15.30
CA PRO A 6 31.78 13.59 16.65
C PRO A 6 31.85 12.10 16.98
N ALA A 7 32.69 11.75 17.95
CA ALA A 7 32.85 10.41 18.54
C ALA A 7 31.51 9.79 19.07
N ARG A 8 30.46 10.57 19.23
CA ARG A 8 29.12 10.11 19.64
C ARG A 8 28.44 9.17 18.64
N ARG A 9 28.71 9.28 17.33
CA ARG A 9 28.09 8.37 16.34
C ARG A 9 28.72 6.98 16.34
N LEU A 10 30.03 6.89 16.62
CA LEU A 10 30.71 5.61 16.68
C LEU A 10 30.27 4.78 17.89
N SER A 11 30.03 5.41 19.05
CA SER A 11 29.51 4.72 20.25
C SER A 11 28.10 4.19 20.05
N THR A 12 27.24 4.87 19.28
CA THR A 12 25.89 4.42 18.96
C THR A 12 25.91 3.18 18.04
N TYR A 13 26.78 3.16 17.04
CA TYR A 13 26.92 1.98 16.16
C TYR A 13 27.54 0.78 16.90
N ILE A 14 28.52 1.01 17.76
CA ILE A 14 29.11 -0.04 18.62
C ILE A 14 28.08 -0.57 19.60
N SER A 15 27.22 0.29 20.18
CA SER A 15 26.13 -0.14 21.06
C SER A 15 25.06 -0.94 20.33
N ILE A 16 24.74 -0.61 19.08
CA ILE A 16 23.79 -1.36 18.25
C ILE A 16 24.37 -2.72 17.86
N VAL A 17 25.65 -2.79 17.50
CA VAL A 17 26.35 -4.04 17.16
C VAL A 17 26.52 -4.92 18.42
N LEU A 18 26.82 -4.34 19.58
CA LEU A 18 26.90 -5.06 20.86
C LEU A 18 25.51 -5.54 21.32
N LEU A 19 24.45 -4.74 21.10
CA LEU A 19 23.06 -5.15 21.40
C LEU A 19 22.62 -6.27 20.45
N ALA A 20 22.97 -6.21 19.18
CA ALA A 20 22.73 -7.26 18.21
C ALA A 20 23.54 -8.53 18.53
N ALA A 21 24.79 -8.40 18.99
CA ALA A 21 25.61 -9.53 19.43
C ALA A 21 25.10 -10.15 20.75
N LEU A 22 24.54 -9.34 21.66
CA LEU A 22 23.94 -9.82 22.91
C LEU A 22 22.61 -10.58 22.67
N THR A 23 21.84 -10.20 21.64
CA THR A 23 20.61 -10.92 21.26
C THR A 23 20.90 -12.27 20.62
N VAL A 24 22.07 -12.45 20.02
CA VAL A 24 22.52 -13.75 19.48
C VAL A 24 23.04 -14.68 20.59
N ALA A 25 23.48 -14.15 21.74
CA ALA A 25 24.08 -14.92 22.83
C ALA A 25 23.08 -15.46 23.86
N VAL A 26 21.81 -15.00 23.84
CA VAL A 26 20.74 -15.55 24.70
C VAL A 26 19.76 -16.26 23.78
N PRO A 27 19.52 -17.58 23.88
CA PRO A 27 18.51 -18.25 23.07
C PRO A 27 17.11 -17.88 23.61
N PRO A 28 16.43 -16.88 23.07
CA PRO A 28 15.03 -16.69 23.34
C PRO A 28 14.29 -17.80 22.59
N ARG A 29 13.52 -18.59 23.27
CA ARG A 29 12.53 -19.50 22.67
C ARG A 29 11.37 -18.64 22.14
N LEU A 30 11.62 -17.84 21.10
CA LEU A 30 10.63 -17.03 20.41
C LEU A 30 10.16 -17.77 19.16
N ARG A 31 8.95 -17.51 18.69
CA ARG A 31 8.19 -18.38 17.78
C ARG A 31 7.42 -17.57 16.73
N ALA A 32 7.41 -17.94 15.50
CA ALA A 32 7.33 -17.15 14.25
C ALA A 32 6.22 -17.37 13.16
N GLN A 33 5.83 -16.42 12.25
CA GLN A 33 4.81 -16.42 11.18
C GLN A 33 5.33 -16.90 9.80
N VAL A 34 4.57 -17.71 9.01
CA VAL A 34 5.02 -18.41 7.80
C VAL A 34 4.37 -17.86 6.52
N ALA A 35 5.18 -17.52 5.48
CA ALA A 35 4.71 -17.12 4.15
C ALA A 35 4.53 -18.30 3.18
N GLY A 36 5.10 -19.47 3.47
CA GLY A 36 5.05 -20.67 2.65
C GLY A 36 3.76 -21.47 2.75
N ALA A 37 3.68 -22.56 1.99
CA ALA A 37 2.60 -23.54 2.08
C ALA A 37 2.82 -24.51 3.25
N THR A 38 1.73 -25.09 3.76
CA THR A 38 1.78 -26.19 4.72
C THR A 38 1.17 -27.44 4.10
N LEU A 39 1.91 -28.55 4.10
CA LEU A 39 1.42 -29.86 3.69
C LEU A 39 1.15 -30.72 4.92
N THR A 40 -0.09 -31.14 5.09
CA THR A 40 -0.51 -32.02 6.20
C THR A 40 -1.17 -33.28 5.66
N GLY A 41 -1.29 -34.31 6.47
CA GLY A 41 -2.02 -35.50 6.06
C GLY A 41 -1.93 -36.63 7.07
N SER A 42 -2.57 -37.77 6.73
CA SER A 42 -2.50 -39.02 7.46
C SER A 42 -1.92 -40.12 6.59
N VAL A 43 -1.21 -41.06 7.23
CA VAL A 43 -0.76 -42.28 6.61
C VAL A 43 -1.50 -43.44 7.27
N THR A 44 -2.22 -44.24 6.48
CA THR A 44 -3.03 -45.37 6.93
C THR A 44 -2.70 -46.61 6.10
N ASP A 45 -3.12 -47.80 6.57
CA ASP A 45 -3.21 -48.99 5.78
C ASP A 45 -4.54 -49.03 4.95
N PRO A 46 -4.76 -50.04 4.10
CA PRO A 46 -6.01 -50.15 3.33
C PRO A 46 -7.26 -50.38 4.17
N THR A 47 -7.13 -50.77 5.45
CA THR A 47 -8.26 -50.96 6.38
C THR A 47 -8.62 -49.65 7.10
N GLY A 48 -7.78 -48.59 6.94
CA GLY A 48 -7.91 -47.32 7.64
C GLY A 48 -7.16 -47.25 8.99
N ALA A 49 -6.42 -48.27 9.37
CA ALA A 49 -5.59 -48.21 10.55
C ALA A 49 -4.38 -47.30 10.34
N VAL A 50 -4.09 -46.44 11.34
CA VAL A 50 -3.03 -45.43 11.25
C VAL A 50 -1.64 -46.08 11.30
N ILE A 51 -0.68 -45.56 10.55
CA ILE A 51 0.70 -46.02 10.52
C ILE A 51 1.60 -44.97 11.18
N PRO A 52 2.01 -45.16 12.44
CA PRO A 52 2.97 -44.29 13.11
C PRO A 52 4.40 -44.51 12.60
N ASN A 53 5.27 -43.50 12.77
CA ASN A 53 6.68 -43.54 12.37
C ASN A 53 6.94 -43.80 10.87
N ALA A 54 5.95 -43.62 9.99
CA ALA A 54 6.16 -43.65 8.58
C ALA A 54 7.03 -42.44 8.15
N LYS A 55 8.03 -42.70 7.33
CA LYS A 55 8.90 -41.64 6.79
C LYS A 55 8.21 -40.97 5.58
N VAL A 56 8.05 -39.66 5.64
CA VAL A 56 7.46 -38.81 4.60
C VAL A 56 8.55 -37.90 4.06
N SER A 57 8.93 -38.10 2.80
CA SER A 57 9.94 -37.28 2.10
C SER A 57 9.26 -36.44 1.06
N ILE A 58 9.35 -35.12 1.21
CA ILE A 58 8.71 -34.10 0.35
C ILE A 58 9.81 -33.44 -0.47
N LYS A 59 9.87 -33.73 -1.77
CA LYS A 59 10.88 -33.18 -2.69
C LYS A 59 10.27 -32.12 -3.59
N ASN A 60 10.81 -30.91 -3.54
CA ASN A 60 10.55 -29.91 -4.57
C ASN A 60 11.22 -30.31 -5.87
N THR A 61 10.45 -30.50 -6.93
CA THR A 61 10.99 -31.03 -8.20
C THR A 61 11.76 -30.00 -9.02
N ALA A 62 11.56 -28.70 -8.76
CA ALA A 62 12.26 -27.62 -9.45
C ALA A 62 13.65 -27.34 -8.85
N THR A 63 13.78 -27.44 -7.52
CA THR A 63 15.03 -27.16 -6.77
C THR A 63 15.78 -28.41 -6.36
N GLY A 64 15.13 -29.59 -6.35
CA GLY A 64 15.71 -30.83 -5.83
C GLY A 64 15.71 -30.93 -4.30
N ILE A 65 15.33 -29.88 -3.59
CA ILE A 65 15.34 -29.79 -2.13
C ILE A 65 14.36 -30.82 -1.52
N ILE A 66 14.82 -31.54 -0.51
CA ILE A 66 14.03 -32.54 0.20
C ILE A 66 13.82 -32.10 1.65
N THR A 67 12.55 -32.08 2.06
CA THR A 67 12.16 -31.88 3.46
C THR A 67 11.58 -33.21 3.99
N ASN A 68 12.10 -33.69 5.11
CA ASN A 68 11.71 -34.95 5.72
C ASN A 68 10.81 -34.73 6.94
N ALA A 69 9.76 -35.55 7.04
CA ALA A 69 8.87 -35.62 8.19
C ALA A 69 8.63 -37.06 8.57
N THR A 70 8.06 -37.29 9.76
CA THR A 70 7.69 -38.60 10.26
C THR A 70 6.29 -38.53 10.84
N THR A 71 5.45 -39.54 10.57
CA THR A 71 4.12 -39.61 11.18
C THR A 71 4.19 -39.82 12.67
N ASN A 72 3.34 -39.16 13.42
CA ASN A 72 3.20 -39.28 14.86
C ASN A 72 2.37 -40.55 15.25
N SER A 73 2.08 -40.73 16.57
CA SER A 73 1.28 -41.86 17.07
C SER A 73 -0.14 -41.95 16.50
N ALA A 74 -0.69 -40.85 15.98
CA ALA A 74 -1.98 -40.80 15.31
C ALA A 74 -1.87 -40.99 13.77
N GLY A 75 -0.70 -41.31 13.23
CA GLY A 75 -0.43 -41.46 11.82
C GLY A 75 -0.44 -40.14 11.06
N LEU A 76 -0.39 -38.99 11.74
CA LEU A 76 -0.45 -37.66 11.11
C LEU A 76 0.95 -37.10 10.89
N TYR A 77 1.10 -36.34 9.79
CA TYR A 77 2.29 -35.56 9.51
C TYR A 77 1.91 -34.12 9.12
N ALA A 78 2.82 -33.19 9.36
CA ALA A 78 2.70 -31.82 8.89
C ALA A 78 4.08 -31.27 8.58
N VAL A 79 4.18 -30.56 7.44
CA VAL A 79 5.39 -29.88 6.98
C VAL A 79 5.02 -28.45 6.61
N PRO A 80 5.33 -27.48 7.49
CA PRO A 80 5.08 -26.06 7.24
C PRO A 80 6.19 -25.43 6.41
N ASN A 81 5.93 -24.21 5.97
CA ASN A 81 6.86 -23.31 5.29
C ASN A 81 7.54 -23.89 4.04
N LEU A 82 6.79 -24.67 3.27
CA LEU A 82 7.25 -25.13 1.97
C LEU A 82 7.13 -24.00 0.94
N ILE A 83 8.21 -23.75 0.20
CA ILE A 83 8.20 -22.74 -0.88
C ILE A 83 7.15 -23.16 -1.93
N PRO A 84 6.30 -22.25 -2.42
CA PRO A 84 5.34 -22.56 -3.47
C PRO A 84 6.00 -23.17 -4.71
N GLY A 85 5.38 -24.21 -5.27
CA GLY A 85 5.95 -24.89 -6.43
C GLY A 85 5.50 -26.34 -6.60
N PRO A 86 6.12 -27.09 -7.54
CA PRO A 86 5.81 -28.49 -7.82
C PRO A 86 6.56 -29.44 -6.88
N TYR A 87 5.84 -30.44 -6.35
CA TYR A 87 6.37 -31.39 -5.39
C TYR A 87 6.05 -32.84 -5.76
N GLN A 88 6.90 -33.73 -5.28
CA GLN A 88 6.61 -35.14 -5.12
C GLN A 88 6.76 -35.57 -3.66
N VAL A 89 5.90 -36.47 -3.20
CA VAL A 89 5.88 -36.99 -1.83
C VAL A 89 6.11 -38.48 -1.88
N THR A 90 7.13 -38.95 -1.18
CA THR A 90 7.45 -40.36 -1.00
C THR A 90 7.18 -40.78 0.41
N VAL A 91 6.40 -41.83 0.63
CA VAL A 91 6.12 -42.36 1.97
C VAL A 91 6.54 -43.81 2.05
N SER A 92 7.27 -44.14 3.12
CA SER A 92 7.74 -45.51 3.41
C SER A 92 7.54 -45.88 4.88
N ALA A 93 7.14 -47.13 5.11
CA ALA A 93 7.04 -47.72 6.46
C ALA A 93 7.43 -49.22 6.40
N GLN A 94 7.96 -49.74 7.49
CA GLN A 94 8.36 -51.15 7.58
C GLN A 94 7.14 -52.07 7.39
N GLY A 95 7.23 -53.04 6.48
CA GLY A 95 6.14 -53.97 6.16
C GLY A 95 5.15 -53.46 5.10
N PHE A 96 5.38 -52.27 4.55
CA PHE A 96 4.54 -51.66 3.53
C PHE A 96 5.34 -51.33 2.26
N GLN A 97 4.65 -51.30 1.13
CA GLN A 97 5.21 -50.81 -0.14
C GLN A 97 5.42 -49.31 -0.06
N THR A 98 6.48 -48.81 -0.66
CA THR A 98 6.73 -47.34 -0.78
C THR A 98 5.72 -46.74 -1.73
N GLU A 99 5.05 -45.66 -1.33
CA GLU A 99 4.14 -44.89 -2.19
C GLU A 99 4.83 -43.59 -2.63
N LEU A 100 4.82 -43.33 -3.93
CA LEU A 100 5.28 -42.09 -4.55
C LEU A 100 4.07 -41.34 -5.13
N ARG A 101 3.78 -40.16 -4.63
CA ARG A 101 2.80 -39.21 -5.17
C ARG A 101 3.49 -38.12 -5.95
N THR A 102 3.09 -37.94 -7.22
CA THR A 102 3.60 -36.91 -8.11
C THR A 102 2.49 -35.94 -8.53
N GLY A 103 2.86 -34.79 -9.08
CA GLY A 103 1.90 -33.78 -9.56
C GLY A 103 1.25 -32.96 -8.46
N ILE A 104 1.90 -32.85 -7.30
CA ILE A 104 1.43 -32.00 -6.20
C ILE A 104 1.97 -30.59 -6.45
N THR A 105 1.08 -29.60 -6.51
CA THR A 105 1.46 -28.17 -6.56
C THR A 105 1.05 -27.51 -5.26
N LEU A 106 2.00 -26.95 -4.53
CA LEU A 106 1.76 -26.16 -3.34
C LEU A 106 1.74 -24.68 -3.70
N THR A 107 0.72 -23.95 -3.22
CA THR A 107 0.53 -22.53 -3.48
C THR A 107 0.72 -21.70 -2.21
N VAL A 108 0.95 -20.39 -2.36
CA VAL A 108 1.25 -19.46 -1.24
C VAL A 108 0.14 -19.48 -0.18
N GLY A 109 0.54 -19.66 1.08
CA GLY A 109 -0.39 -19.73 2.22
C GLY A 109 -1.35 -20.92 2.22
N ALA A 110 -1.19 -21.87 1.27
CA ALA A 110 -2.06 -23.04 1.20
C ALA A 110 -1.85 -23.97 2.39
N GLN A 111 -2.95 -24.43 2.97
CA GLN A 111 -2.99 -25.52 3.94
C GLN A 111 -3.54 -26.77 3.25
N GLN A 112 -2.65 -27.54 2.66
CA GLN A 112 -3.01 -28.68 1.84
C GLN A 112 -3.05 -29.97 2.64
N VAL A 113 -4.12 -30.76 2.45
CA VAL A 113 -4.25 -32.10 3.07
C VAL A 113 -3.96 -33.17 2.04
N LEU A 114 -2.96 -34.04 2.30
CA LEU A 114 -2.65 -35.20 1.49
C LEU A 114 -2.64 -36.46 2.35
N ASN A 115 -3.73 -37.22 2.30
CA ASN A 115 -3.86 -38.50 2.99
C ASN A 115 -3.36 -39.63 2.07
N LEU A 116 -2.59 -40.57 2.65
CA LEU A 116 -1.92 -41.63 1.91
C LEU A 116 -2.26 -43.01 2.54
N ALA A 117 -2.54 -44.01 1.70
CA ALA A 117 -2.90 -45.36 2.16
C ALA A 117 -1.87 -46.36 1.62
N LEU A 118 -0.94 -46.84 2.49
CA LEU A 118 0.12 -47.74 2.11
C LEU A 118 -0.38 -49.17 2.00
N ARG A 119 0.00 -49.86 0.94
CA ARG A 119 -0.31 -51.30 0.80
C ARG A 119 0.74 -52.17 1.49
N VAL A 120 0.31 -53.28 2.11
CA VAL A 120 1.21 -54.26 2.71
C VAL A 120 2.12 -54.88 1.62
N GLY A 121 3.41 -54.97 1.90
CA GLY A 121 4.41 -55.52 0.96
C GLY A 121 5.83 -55.08 1.35
N GLN A 122 6.79 -55.41 0.48
CA GLN A 122 8.18 -55.05 0.72
C GLN A 122 8.42 -53.55 0.41
N THR A 123 9.21 -52.90 1.23
CA THR A 123 9.57 -51.44 1.09
C THR A 123 10.36 -51.15 -0.19
N THR A 124 10.95 -52.16 -0.84
CA THR A 124 11.63 -52.05 -2.14
C THR A 124 10.67 -51.94 -3.34
N GLN A 125 9.39 -52.26 -3.15
CA GLN A 125 8.37 -52.07 -4.16
C GLN A 125 7.79 -50.66 -4.10
N THR A 126 7.84 -49.91 -5.20
CA THR A 126 7.31 -48.53 -5.26
C THR A 126 6.08 -48.48 -6.15
N ILE A 127 4.99 -47.93 -5.61
CA ILE A 127 3.78 -47.63 -6.37
C ILE A 127 3.78 -46.14 -6.66
N SER A 128 3.78 -45.77 -7.95
CA SER A 128 3.63 -44.40 -8.37
C SER A 128 2.16 -44.08 -8.65
N VAL A 129 1.64 -43.04 -7.98
CA VAL A 129 0.27 -42.55 -8.19
C VAL A 129 0.35 -41.09 -8.62
N SER A 130 -0.13 -40.82 -9.84
CA SER A 130 -0.33 -39.43 -10.29
C SER A 130 -1.73 -38.98 -9.85
N GLY A 131 -1.82 -37.89 -9.14
CA GLY A 131 -3.11 -37.34 -8.71
C GLY A 131 -2.98 -35.93 -8.21
N ALA A 132 -3.82 -35.05 -8.74
CA ALA A 132 -3.99 -33.71 -8.17
C ALA A 132 -4.49 -33.82 -6.73
N ALA A 133 -4.00 -32.95 -5.87
CA ALA A 133 -4.54 -32.81 -4.53
C ALA A 133 -6.00 -32.33 -4.57
N PRO A 134 -6.78 -32.54 -3.46
CA PRO A 134 -8.18 -32.12 -3.43
C PRO A 134 -8.36 -30.67 -3.81
N ALA A 135 -9.32 -30.40 -4.72
CA ALA A 135 -9.64 -29.05 -5.19
C ALA A 135 -10.43 -28.23 -4.15
N VAL A 136 -10.90 -28.86 -3.06
CA VAL A 136 -11.61 -28.22 -1.95
C VAL A 136 -10.68 -28.06 -0.74
N GLN A 137 -10.85 -26.96 -0.02
CA GLN A 137 -10.04 -26.63 1.16
C GLN A 137 -10.63 -27.32 2.41
N LEU A 138 -9.92 -28.28 2.96
CA LEU A 138 -10.37 -29.11 4.10
C LEU A 138 -9.71 -28.73 5.43
N ALA A 139 -8.64 -27.95 5.43
CA ALA A 139 -7.87 -27.62 6.62
C ALA A 139 -8.16 -26.23 7.19
N THR A 140 -8.73 -25.33 6.41
CA THR A 140 -8.93 -23.93 6.82
C THR A 140 -10.34 -23.44 6.56
N SER A 141 -10.86 -22.63 7.48
CA SER A 141 -12.12 -21.90 7.36
C SER A 141 -11.96 -20.53 6.68
N SER A 142 -10.73 -20.08 6.45
CA SER A 142 -10.42 -18.79 5.80
C SER A 142 -10.93 -18.76 4.36
N LEU A 143 -11.47 -17.61 3.95
CA LEU A 143 -11.76 -17.35 2.55
C LEU A 143 -10.53 -16.74 1.89
N SER A 144 -9.91 -17.51 1.02
CA SER A 144 -8.74 -17.10 0.25
C SER A 144 -8.80 -17.61 -1.17
N ALA A 145 -8.21 -16.86 -2.07
CA ALA A 145 -8.01 -17.28 -3.45
C ALA A 145 -6.55 -17.07 -3.83
N GLN A 146 -6.02 -17.96 -4.66
CA GLN A 146 -4.67 -17.90 -5.18
C GLN A 146 -4.69 -17.55 -6.66
N VAL A 147 -3.75 -16.69 -7.07
CA VAL A 147 -3.49 -16.34 -8.46
C VAL A 147 -2.07 -16.80 -8.78
N ASN A 148 -1.97 -17.85 -9.58
CA ASN A 148 -0.69 -18.47 -9.92
C ASN A 148 0.05 -17.68 -11.01
N SER A 149 1.35 -17.98 -11.20
CA SER A 149 2.22 -17.29 -12.17
C SER A 149 1.72 -17.34 -13.61
N THR A 150 1.06 -18.42 -14.00
CA THR A 150 0.48 -18.55 -15.35
C THR A 150 -0.64 -17.54 -15.55
N THR A 151 -1.56 -17.44 -14.58
CA THR A 151 -2.65 -16.46 -14.59
C THR A 151 -2.12 -15.04 -14.57
N VAL A 152 -1.12 -14.75 -13.70
CA VAL A 152 -0.49 -13.43 -13.60
C VAL A 152 0.11 -12.99 -14.95
N ARG A 153 0.77 -13.88 -15.68
CA ARG A 153 1.45 -13.56 -16.96
C ARG A 153 0.54 -13.57 -18.18
N GLN A 154 -0.48 -14.44 -18.20
CA GLN A 154 -1.27 -14.69 -19.40
C GLN A 154 -2.54 -13.87 -19.50
N LEU A 155 -3.09 -13.39 -18.38
CA LEU A 155 -4.25 -12.51 -18.45
C LEU A 155 -3.85 -11.12 -18.96
N PRO A 156 -4.65 -10.53 -19.85
CA PRO A 156 -4.37 -9.19 -20.38
C PRO A 156 -4.57 -8.15 -19.26
N LEU A 157 -3.49 -7.52 -18.83
CA LEU A 157 -3.48 -6.48 -17.81
C LEU A 157 -3.14 -5.15 -18.46
N ASN A 158 -3.98 -4.15 -18.27
CA ASN A 158 -3.67 -2.78 -18.72
C ASN A 158 -2.54 -2.20 -17.85
N GLY A 159 -1.37 -1.96 -18.49
CA GLY A 159 -0.17 -1.49 -17.77
C GLY A 159 0.55 -2.57 -16.95
N ARG A 160 0.21 -3.87 -17.15
CA ARG A 160 0.84 -5.01 -16.45
C ARG A 160 0.81 -4.89 -14.91
N ASP A 161 -0.24 -4.30 -14.37
CA ASP A 161 -0.45 -4.22 -12.92
C ASP A 161 -1.08 -5.51 -12.40
N TRP A 162 -0.26 -6.37 -11.78
CA TRP A 162 -0.70 -7.65 -11.25
C TRP A 162 -1.72 -7.53 -10.10
N THR A 163 -1.76 -6.40 -9.38
CA THR A 163 -2.71 -6.21 -8.29
C THR A 163 -4.15 -6.12 -8.75
N GLN A 164 -4.39 -5.75 -10.02
CA GLN A 164 -5.73 -5.75 -10.61
C GLN A 164 -6.39 -7.14 -10.62
N LEU A 165 -5.60 -8.21 -10.66
CA LEU A 165 -6.12 -9.57 -10.60
C LEU A 165 -6.78 -9.92 -9.25
N ALA A 166 -6.50 -9.15 -8.21
CA ALA A 166 -7.19 -9.30 -6.93
C ALA A 166 -8.70 -9.00 -7.07
N THR A 167 -9.10 -8.14 -8.00
CA THR A 167 -10.52 -7.79 -8.24
C THR A 167 -11.32 -8.92 -8.90
N LEU A 168 -10.64 -9.95 -9.42
CA LEU A 168 -11.30 -11.17 -9.90
C LEU A 168 -11.80 -12.06 -8.75
N GLN A 169 -11.42 -11.74 -7.52
CA GLN A 169 -11.81 -12.52 -6.35
C GLN A 169 -13.13 -12.01 -5.75
N PRO A 170 -13.97 -12.92 -5.23
CA PRO A 170 -15.20 -12.52 -4.54
C PRO A 170 -14.92 -11.55 -3.40
N ALA A 171 -15.79 -10.57 -3.21
CA ALA A 171 -15.72 -9.53 -2.19
C ALA A 171 -14.55 -8.54 -2.32
N VAL A 172 -13.89 -8.46 -3.48
CA VAL A 172 -12.89 -7.43 -3.81
C VAL A 172 -13.45 -6.49 -4.87
N ALA A 173 -13.38 -5.19 -4.64
CA ALA A 173 -13.78 -4.17 -5.59
C ALA A 173 -12.79 -3.01 -5.61
N THR A 174 -12.54 -2.45 -6.80
CA THR A 174 -11.75 -1.23 -6.94
C THR A 174 -12.59 -0.03 -6.53
N VAL A 175 -11.98 0.89 -5.78
CA VAL A 175 -12.60 2.16 -5.38
C VAL A 175 -11.96 3.28 -6.19
N ASN A 176 -12.69 3.81 -7.14
CA ASN A 176 -12.23 4.94 -7.96
C ASN A 176 -12.47 6.26 -7.20
N THR A 177 -11.64 6.55 -6.22
CA THR A 177 -11.74 7.79 -5.42
C THR A 177 -10.90 8.93 -5.97
N GLN A 178 -10.17 8.72 -7.06
CA GLN A 178 -9.13 9.65 -7.51
C GLN A 178 -9.18 9.86 -9.02
N GLN A 179 -9.07 11.12 -9.43
CA GLN A 179 -8.83 11.46 -10.83
C GLN A 179 -7.46 10.92 -11.24
N THR A 180 -7.45 10.22 -12.35
CA THR A 180 -6.35 9.34 -12.72
C THR A 180 -5.09 10.04 -13.19
N LEU A 181 -5.10 11.28 -13.63
CA LEU A 181 -3.93 11.91 -14.26
C LEU A 181 -4.12 13.44 -14.32
N GLY A 182 -3.78 14.12 -13.27
CA GLY A 182 -3.61 15.58 -13.26
C GLY A 182 -2.54 15.91 -12.25
N VAL A 183 -1.68 16.86 -12.56
CA VAL A 183 -0.60 17.28 -11.67
C VAL A 183 -1.17 17.81 -10.34
N ASN A 184 -2.37 18.34 -10.35
CA ASN A 184 -3.10 18.80 -9.16
C ASN A 184 -3.99 17.73 -8.53
N SER A 185 -3.73 16.47 -8.81
CA SER A 185 -4.45 15.38 -8.15
C SER A 185 -3.97 15.25 -6.71
N PRO A 186 -4.85 15.24 -5.70
CA PRO A 186 -4.48 14.92 -4.31
C PRO A 186 -4.06 13.45 -4.14
N ARG A 187 -3.83 12.75 -5.24
CA ARG A 187 -3.46 11.34 -5.25
C ARG A 187 -2.19 11.08 -4.46
N GLY A 188 -1.16 11.89 -4.63
CA GLY A 188 0.08 11.76 -3.87
C GLY A 188 -0.11 11.84 -2.37
N VAL A 189 -1.05 12.64 -1.89
CA VAL A 189 -1.38 12.79 -0.47
C VAL A 189 -2.02 11.53 0.12
N ARG A 190 -2.79 10.77 -0.70
CA ARG A 190 -3.50 9.55 -0.29
C ARG A 190 -2.81 8.26 -0.76
N GLY A 191 -1.54 8.35 -1.16
CA GLY A 191 -0.81 7.26 -1.79
C GLY A 191 -1.11 7.13 -3.28
N TYR A 192 -0.19 6.51 -4.02
CA TYR A 192 -0.28 6.38 -5.48
C TYR A 192 -1.00 5.11 -5.93
N GLY A 193 -1.08 4.07 -5.10
CA GLY A 193 -1.66 2.79 -5.48
C GLY A 193 -3.17 2.81 -5.71
N ASN A 194 -3.66 1.83 -6.46
CA ASN A 194 -5.09 1.67 -6.70
C ASN A 194 -5.81 1.22 -5.44
N ALA A 195 -6.75 2.03 -4.96
CA ALA A 195 -7.52 1.72 -3.77
C ALA A 195 -8.50 0.55 -4.05
N MET A 196 -8.51 -0.43 -3.15
CA MET A 196 -9.44 -1.56 -3.19
C MET A 196 -10.14 -1.72 -1.85
N THR A 197 -11.44 -2.01 -1.88
CA THR A 197 -12.18 -2.50 -0.71
C THR A 197 -12.23 -4.02 -0.76
N ILE A 198 -11.99 -4.67 0.36
CA ILE A 198 -12.05 -6.12 0.51
C ILE A 198 -13.06 -6.44 1.61
N SER A 199 -14.08 -7.22 1.29
CA SER A 199 -15.18 -7.54 2.20
C SER A 199 -15.88 -6.32 2.82
N GLY A 200 -15.92 -5.20 2.10
CA GLY A 200 -16.59 -3.96 2.53
C GLY A 200 -15.81 -3.10 3.53
N THR A 201 -14.56 -3.43 3.87
CA THR A 201 -13.70 -2.60 4.71
C THR A 201 -13.10 -1.43 3.93
N ARG A 202 -12.51 -0.46 4.62
CA ARG A 202 -11.87 0.70 3.99
C ARG A 202 -10.62 0.27 3.22
N PRO A 203 -10.25 0.94 2.12
CA PRO A 203 -9.01 0.66 1.40
C PRO A 203 -7.75 0.76 2.26
N THR A 204 -7.74 1.63 3.25
CA THR A 204 -6.64 1.80 4.23
C THR A 204 -6.53 0.67 5.25
N ASP A 205 -7.56 -0.19 5.35
CA ASP A 205 -7.56 -1.31 6.27
C ASP A 205 -6.98 -2.60 5.66
N ASN A 206 -6.49 -2.56 4.41
CA ASN A 206 -5.88 -3.71 3.76
C ASN A 206 -4.38 -3.77 4.04
N ASN A 207 -3.84 -4.98 4.09
CA ASN A 207 -2.40 -5.21 4.21
C ASN A 207 -1.86 -5.83 2.91
N TYR A 208 -0.91 -5.14 2.31
CA TYR A 208 -0.18 -5.61 1.13
C TYR A 208 1.18 -6.14 1.58
N ARG A 209 1.49 -7.38 1.19
CA ARG A 209 2.72 -8.05 1.62
C ARG A 209 3.48 -8.62 0.42
N MET A 210 4.81 -8.58 0.51
CA MET A 210 5.72 -9.22 -0.43
C MET A 210 6.73 -10.07 0.35
N ASP A 211 6.83 -11.36 0.02
CA ASP A 211 7.64 -12.34 0.77
C ASP A 211 7.39 -12.29 2.29
N GLY A 212 6.14 -12.04 2.70
CA GLY A 212 5.76 -11.97 4.10
C GLY A 212 5.98 -10.61 4.79
N PHE A 213 6.60 -9.62 4.15
CA PHE A 213 6.81 -8.27 4.68
C PHE A 213 5.71 -7.32 4.22
N SER A 214 5.29 -6.40 5.09
CA SER A 214 4.33 -5.35 4.72
C SER A 214 5.00 -4.32 3.81
N ILE A 215 4.32 -3.99 2.70
CA ILE A 215 4.74 -2.99 1.72
C ILE A 215 3.73 -1.85 1.58
N ASN A 216 2.82 -1.68 2.56
CA ASN A 216 1.92 -0.54 2.61
C ASN A 216 2.71 0.77 2.60
N ASP A 217 2.17 1.80 1.95
CA ASP A 217 2.78 3.12 1.88
C ASP A 217 2.45 4.02 3.09
N TYR A 218 2.86 5.28 3.04
CA TYR A 218 2.62 6.29 4.07
C TYR A 218 1.13 6.57 4.32
N SER A 219 0.27 6.34 3.34
CA SER A 219 -1.19 6.47 3.48
C SER A 219 -1.85 5.22 4.06
N ASN A 220 -1.08 4.21 4.46
CA ASN A 220 -1.52 2.86 4.78
C ASN A 220 -2.33 2.20 3.65
N GLY A 221 -2.20 2.71 2.43
CA GLY A 221 -2.92 2.28 1.24
C GLY A 221 -2.19 1.21 0.44
N ALA A 222 -2.76 0.92 -0.72
CA ALA A 222 -2.14 0.04 -1.70
C ALA A 222 -0.79 0.63 -2.17
N PRO A 223 0.27 -0.17 -2.24
CA PRO A 223 1.49 0.27 -2.88
C PRO A 223 1.23 0.56 -4.36
N GLY A 224 1.89 1.56 -4.92
CA GLY A 224 1.73 1.88 -6.34
C GLY A 224 2.73 2.91 -6.84
N SER A 225 2.98 2.88 -8.14
CA SER A 225 3.72 3.91 -8.85
C SER A 225 2.86 5.16 -9.08
N VAL A 226 3.44 6.22 -9.62
CA VAL A 226 2.70 7.45 -9.98
C VAL A 226 1.57 7.18 -10.98
N LEU A 227 1.64 6.08 -11.74
CA LEU A 227 0.56 5.61 -12.63
C LEU A 227 -0.51 4.80 -11.89
N GLY A 228 -0.28 4.47 -10.62
CA GLY A 228 -1.20 3.73 -9.77
C GLY A 228 -1.03 2.23 -9.77
N GLY A 229 -0.21 1.69 -10.66
CA GLY A 229 0.02 0.27 -10.82
C GLY A 229 1.25 -0.26 -10.08
N ASN A 230 1.45 -1.57 -10.17
CA ASN A 230 2.63 -2.27 -9.71
C ASN A 230 3.22 -3.08 -10.85
N LEU A 231 4.44 -2.75 -11.26
CA LEU A 231 5.22 -3.54 -12.22
C LEU A 231 5.69 -4.87 -11.59
N GLY A 232 6.40 -5.68 -12.36
CA GLY A 232 6.99 -6.93 -11.90
C GLY A 232 6.10 -8.14 -12.06
N VAL A 233 5.24 -8.18 -13.07
CA VAL A 233 4.45 -9.37 -13.42
C VAL A 233 5.33 -10.62 -13.58
N ASP A 234 6.54 -10.46 -14.14
CA ASP A 234 7.48 -11.57 -14.33
C ASP A 234 8.29 -11.89 -13.07
N ALA A 235 8.30 -11.02 -12.08
CA ALA A 235 8.91 -11.26 -10.76
C ALA A 235 8.00 -12.06 -9.82
N ILE A 236 6.67 -12.02 -10.00
CA ILE A 236 5.73 -12.66 -9.09
C ILE A 236 5.58 -14.15 -9.42
N GLN A 237 5.87 -15.01 -8.44
CA GLN A 237 5.59 -16.46 -8.53
C GLN A 237 4.09 -16.71 -8.44
N GLU A 238 3.46 -16.13 -7.45
CA GLU A 238 2.02 -16.17 -7.21
C GLU A 238 1.65 -15.18 -6.11
N PHE A 239 0.37 -14.87 -5.98
CA PHE A 239 -0.13 -14.16 -4.82
C PHE A 239 -1.46 -14.75 -4.32
N SER A 240 -1.73 -14.56 -3.04
CA SER A 240 -3.00 -14.91 -2.41
C SER A 240 -3.74 -13.66 -1.97
N VAL A 241 -5.07 -13.72 -2.10
CA VAL A 241 -5.99 -12.71 -1.58
C VAL A 241 -6.80 -13.36 -0.48
N LEU A 242 -6.57 -12.94 0.77
CA LEU A 242 -7.33 -13.39 1.94
C LEU A 242 -8.44 -12.37 2.18
N THR A 243 -9.67 -12.77 1.95
CA THR A 243 -10.80 -11.83 1.96
C THR A 243 -11.58 -11.82 3.26
N SER A 244 -11.57 -12.93 4.04
CA SER A 244 -12.30 -13.01 5.30
C SER A 244 -11.74 -14.10 6.21
N ASN A 245 -11.78 -13.84 7.52
CA ASN A 245 -11.51 -14.82 8.59
C ASN A 245 -10.20 -15.61 8.42
N TYR A 246 -9.14 -14.91 7.98
CA TYR A 246 -7.80 -15.48 7.94
C TYR A 246 -7.28 -15.77 9.36
N ASP A 247 -6.34 -16.71 9.47
CA ASP A 247 -5.82 -17.20 10.75
C ASP A 247 -5.12 -16.11 11.58
N ALA A 248 -4.89 -16.39 12.87
CA ALA A 248 -4.36 -15.41 13.83
C ALA A 248 -2.93 -14.95 13.52
N SER A 249 -2.22 -15.60 12.59
CA SER A 249 -0.89 -15.18 12.17
C SER A 249 -0.91 -13.84 11.40
N TYR A 250 -2.02 -13.49 10.76
CA TYR A 250 -2.18 -12.22 10.06
C TYR A 250 -2.78 -11.16 10.97
N GLY A 251 -2.15 -10.00 11.03
CA GLY A 251 -2.57 -8.83 11.78
C GLY A 251 -2.19 -7.54 11.06
N ARG A 252 -2.16 -6.43 11.77
CA ARG A 252 -1.95 -5.06 11.31
C ARG A 252 -3.18 -4.45 10.65
N THR A 253 -4.18 -5.22 10.32
CA THR A 253 -5.29 -4.77 9.49
C THR A 253 -6.60 -5.48 9.85
N ALA A 254 -7.70 -4.79 9.66
CA ALA A 254 -9.06 -5.31 9.78
C ALA A 254 -9.69 -5.68 8.42
N GLY A 255 -9.04 -5.28 7.32
CA GLY A 255 -9.47 -5.58 5.94
C GLY A 255 -8.87 -6.86 5.39
N GLY A 256 -8.69 -6.92 4.08
CA GLY A 256 -8.08 -8.07 3.41
C GLY A 256 -6.55 -8.06 3.46
N VAL A 257 -5.96 -9.21 3.14
CA VAL A 257 -4.51 -9.35 2.98
C VAL A 257 -4.20 -9.81 1.56
N ILE A 258 -3.37 -9.05 0.85
CA ILE A 258 -2.79 -9.44 -0.43
C ILE A 258 -1.33 -9.81 -0.18
N ASN A 259 -0.99 -11.10 -0.32
CA ASN A 259 0.34 -11.61 -0.03
C ASN A 259 0.97 -12.18 -1.30
N ALA A 260 1.94 -11.46 -1.87
CA ALA A 260 2.70 -11.82 -3.06
C ALA A 260 4.03 -12.48 -2.69
N ILE A 261 4.44 -13.48 -3.47
CA ILE A 261 5.73 -14.16 -3.33
C ILE A 261 6.53 -13.96 -4.61
N LEU A 262 7.78 -13.54 -4.48
CA LEU A 262 8.71 -13.42 -5.58
C LEU A 262 9.15 -14.79 -6.09
N LYS A 263 9.44 -14.89 -7.40
CA LYS A 263 10.04 -16.09 -7.99
C LYS A 263 11.41 -16.37 -7.37
N SER A 264 11.73 -17.65 -7.25
CA SER A 264 13.05 -18.14 -6.87
C SER A 264 13.77 -18.75 -8.08
N GLY A 265 15.08 -18.85 -8.04
CA GLY A 265 15.84 -19.68 -8.98
C GLY A 265 15.54 -21.16 -8.78
N THR A 266 15.85 -21.96 -9.81
CA THR A 266 15.69 -23.41 -9.82
C THR A 266 17.00 -24.09 -10.21
N ASN A 267 17.02 -25.43 -10.30
CA ASN A 267 18.20 -26.18 -10.74
C ASN A 267 18.52 -26.01 -12.24
N THR A 268 17.62 -25.38 -12.99
CA THR A 268 17.82 -25.04 -14.41
C THR A 268 17.76 -23.53 -14.58
N PHE A 269 18.66 -22.99 -15.42
CA PHE A 269 18.56 -21.59 -15.81
C PHE A 269 17.30 -21.35 -16.62
N HIS A 270 16.59 -20.29 -16.29
CA HIS A 270 15.39 -19.86 -16.98
C HIS A 270 15.28 -18.33 -16.91
N GLY A 271 14.57 -17.77 -17.85
CA GLY A 271 14.34 -16.33 -17.94
C GLY A 271 13.55 -15.98 -19.16
N ASP A 272 13.20 -14.72 -19.25
CA ASP A 272 12.51 -14.13 -20.39
C ASP A 272 13.00 -12.70 -20.61
N ALA A 273 12.73 -12.18 -21.80
CA ALA A 273 12.89 -10.78 -22.15
C ALA A 273 11.72 -10.38 -23.04
N TYR A 274 11.19 -9.19 -22.83
CA TYR A 274 9.98 -8.74 -23.49
C TYR A 274 9.98 -7.23 -23.74
N GLU A 275 9.18 -6.84 -24.73
CA GLU A 275 8.79 -5.47 -25.02
C GLU A 275 7.30 -5.43 -25.31
N PHE A 276 6.58 -4.51 -24.66
CA PHE A 276 5.18 -4.17 -24.97
C PHE A 276 5.12 -2.72 -25.38
N MET A 277 4.62 -2.48 -26.59
CA MET A 277 4.49 -1.14 -27.16
C MET A 277 3.02 -0.81 -27.39
N ARG A 278 2.63 0.41 -27.04
CA ARG A 278 1.35 1.01 -27.43
C ARG A 278 1.62 2.37 -28.04
N ASN A 279 0.96 2.66 -29.16
CA ASN A 279 1.11 3.92 -29.89
C ASN A 279 -0.25 4.38 -30.40
N ASP A 280 -0.54 5.66 -30.27
CA ASP A 280 -1.77 6.33 -30.72
C ASP A 280 -2.09 6.06 -32.20
N ASN A 281 -1.08 5.88 -33.09
CA ASN A 281 -1.30 5.52 -34.48
C ASN A 281 -2.02 4.15 -34.67
N LEU A 282 -2.06 3.33 -33.63
CA LEU A 282 -2.74 2.02 -33.61
C LEU A 282 -4.03 2.06 -32.77
N ASP A 283 -4.31 3.16 -32.08
CA ASP A 283 -5.46 3.31 -31.21
C ASP A 283 -6.66 3.93 -31.96
N ALA A 284 -7.85 3.61 -31.51
CA ALA A 284 -9.04 4.31 -31.90
C ALA A 284 -9.24 5.56 -31.02
N ARG A 285 -9.91 6.58 -31.58
CA ARG A 285 -10.33 7.76 -30.84
C ARG A 285 -11.27 7.39 -29.69
N ASN A 286 -11.07 7.97 -28.52
CA ASN A 286 -12.03 7.85 -27.43
C ASN A 286 -13.39 8.45 -27.82
N PHE A 287 -14.48 7.84 -27.40
CA PHE A 287 -15.83 8.20 -27.82
C PHE A 287 -16.18 9.68 -27.55
N PHE A 288 -15.73 10.22 -26.41
CA PHE A 288 -16.02 11.60 -26.00
C PHE A 288 -14.98 12.63 -26.45
N GLU A 289 -13.91 12.22 -27.14
CA GLU A 289 -12.85 13.11 -27.59
C GLU A 289 -13.00 13.48 -29.08
N PRO A 290 -12.71 14.73 -29.47
CA PRO A 290 -12.81 15.16 -30.86
C PRO A 290 -11.70 14.57 -31.73
N THR A 291 -10.53 14.30 -31.18
CA THR A 291 -9.32 13.81 -31.87
C THR A 291 -8.72 12.61 -31.13
N ILE A 292 -7.77 11.92 -31.76
CA ILE A 292 -6.91 10.94 -31.09
C ILE A 292 -5.81 11.74 -30.38
N GLY A 293 -5.77 11.68 -29.03
CA GLY A 293 -4.69 12.28 -28.25
C GLY A 293 -3.38 11.51 -28.44
N HIS A 294 -2.24 12.19 -28.36
CA HIS A 294 -0.93 11.54 -28.41
C HIS A 294 -0.76 10.54 -27.24
N PHE A 295 -0.34 9.32 -27.56
CA PHE A 295 -0.03 8.29 -26.59
C PHE A 295 1.04 7.33 -27.10
N VAL A 296 2.20 7.35 -26.46
CA VAL A 296 3.27 6.37 -26.72
C VAL A 296 3.69 5.76 -25.38
N ARG A 297 3.61 4.42 -25.29
CA ARG A 297 4.10 3.67 -24.11
C ARG A 297 5.01 2.55 -24.61
N ASN A 298 6.20 2.48 -24.02
CA ASN A 298 7.12 1.34 -24.14
C ASN A 298 7.30 0.75 -22.74
N GLN A 299 7.08 -0.56 -22.62
CA GLN A 299 7.24 -1.31 -21.37
C GLN A 299 8.08 -2.55 -21.68
N PHE A 300 9.29 -2.58 -21.15
CA PHE A 300 10.30 -3.57 -21.50
C PHE A 300 10.93 -4.14 -20.23
N GLY A 301 11.39 -5.38 -20.31
CA GLY A 301 12.00 -6.02 -19.17
C GLY A 301 12.70 -7.31 -19.50
N ALA A 302 13.38 -7.82 -18.48
CA ALA A 302 13.99 -9.15 -18.54
C ALA A 302 14.07 -9.76 -17.15
N SER A 303 13.81 -11.06 -17.08
CA SER A 303 14.01 -11.83 -15.85
C SER A 303 15.00 -12.97 -16.08
N ALA A 304 15.73 -13.35 -15.03
CA ALA A 304 16.62 -14.49 -15.06
C ALA A 304 16.72 -15.17 -13.69
N GLY A 305 16.76 -16.49 -13.68
CA GLY A 305 16.94 -17.27 -12.46
C GLY A 305 17.64 -18.59 -12.73
N GLY A 306 18.27 -19.13 -11.67
CA GLY A 306 18.98 -20.38 -11.77
C GLY A 306 19.78 -20.72 -10.51
N PRO A 307 20.57 -21.82 -10.54
CA PRO A 307 21.34 -22.26 -9.41
C PRO A 307 22.70 -21.51 -9.36
N ILE A 308 23.01 -20.93 -8.18
CA ILE A 308 24.41 -20.62 -7.84
C ILE A 308 25.14 -21.94 -7.52
N LYS A 309 24.44 -22.83 -6.80
CA LYS A 309 24.87 -24.20 -6.52
C LYS A 309 23.66 -25.10 -6.54
N LYS A 310 23.67 -26.11 -7.44
CA LYS A 310 22.57 -27.06 -7.58
C LYS A 310 22.17 -27.68 -6.25
N ASP A 311 20.87 -27.83 -6.04
CA ASP A 311 20.23 -28.38 -4.83
C ASP A 311 20.51 -27.62 -3.54
N LYS A 312 21.18 -26.42 -3.58
CA LYS A 312 21.59 -25.70 -2.38
C LYS A 312 21.40 -24.19 -2.41
N ALA A 313 21.72 -23.54 -3.51
CA ALA A 313 21.69 -22.08 -3.56
C ALA A 313 21.17 -21.60 -4.91
N PHE A 314 20.21 -20.71 -4.87
CA PHE A 314 19.47 -20.23 -6.02
C PHE A 314 19.42 -18.71 -6.01
N ILE A 315 19.34 -18.12 -7.20
CA ILE A 315 19.11 -16.69 -7.37
C ILE A 315 18.10 -16.45 -8.48
N PHE A 316 17.29 -15.42 -8.31
CA PHE A 316 16.39 -14.89 -9.32
C PHE A 316 16.46 -13.37 -9.31
N GLY A 317 16.36 -12.74 -10.47
CA GLY A 317 16.29 -11.29 -10.64
C GLY A 317 15.37 -10.91 -11.76
N ASP A 318 14.75 -9.74 -11.65
CA ASP A 318 13.86 -9.16 -12.64
C ASP A 318 14.09 -7.65 -12.72
N TYR A 319 14.02 -7.11 -13.93
CA TYR A 319 13.99 -5.69 -14.21
C TYR A 319 12.89 -5.38 -15.21
N GLU A 320 12.07 -4.37 -14.91
CA GLU A 320 11.04 -3.83 -15.78
C GLU A 320 11.15 -2.31 -15.87
N GLY A 321 11.12 -1.76 -17.08
CA GLY A 321 11.12 -0.35 -17.38
C GLY A 321 9.85 0.08 -18.09
N LEU A 322 9.28 1.22 -17.70
CA LEU A 322 8.16 1.85 -18.41
C LEU A 322 8.54 3.26 -18.82
N ARG A 323 8.26 3.62 -20.07
CA ARG A 323 8.40 4.95 -20.63
C ARG A 323 7.11 5.31 -21.32
N GLN A 324 6.47 6.39 -20.86
CA GLN A 324 5.21 6.84 -21.42
C GLN A 324 5.27 8.33 -21.73
N SER A 325 4.79 8.69 -22.91
CA SER A 325 4.42 10.04 -23.27
C SER A 325 2.95 10.06 -23.61
N GLN A 326 2.21 10.97 -22.99
CA GLN A 326 0.78 11.08 -23.18
C GLN A 326 0.40 12.56 -23.13
N ASP A 327 -0.37 13.03 -24.10
CA ASP A 327 -1.05 14.30 -23.94
C ASP A 327 -2.24 14.09 -23.02
N LEU A 328 -2.29 14.86 -21.95
CA LEU A 328 -3.51 14.97 -21.16
C LEU A 328 -4.52 15.72 -22.02
N VAL A 329 -5.61 15.05 -22.31
CA VAL A 329 -6.69 15.61 -23.09
C VAL A 329 -7.10 16.94 -22.49
N SER A 330 -7.02 17.95 -23.32
CA SER A 330 -7.47 19.32 -23.18
C SER A 330 -7.79 19.78 -21.75
N VAL A 331 -6.80 20.41 -21.12
CA VAL A 331 -7.05 21.20 -19.91
C VAL A 331 -7.92 22.38 -20.31
N ASN A 332 -9.14 22.40 -19.80
CA ASN A 332 -10.14 23.43 -20.06
C ASN A 332 -10.08 24.49 -18.96
N ASN A 333 -9.59 25.68 -19.27
CA ASN A 333 -9.57 26.83 -18.37
C ASN A 333 -10.57 27.89 -18.79
N THR A 334 -11.41 28.34 -17.86
CA THR A 334 -12.18 29.56 -18.04
C THR A 334 -11.28 30.75 -17.80
N VAL A 335 -11.06 31.60 -18.80
CA VAL A 335 -10.12 32.72 -18.74
C VAL A 335 -10.79 34.01 -19.26
N PRO A 336 -10.42 35.19 -18.70
CA PRO A 336 -10.99 36.44 -19.16
C PRO A 336 -10.57 36.77 -20.61
N THR A 337 -11.50 37.40 -21.35
CA THR A 337 -11.19 37.87 -22.72
C THR A 337 -10.21 39.03 -22.70
N PRO A 338 -9.46 39.30 -23.80
CA PRO A 338 -8.59 40.45 -23.90
C PRO A 338 -9.31 41.78 -23.68
N ALA A 339 -10.59 41.89 -24.13
CA ALA A 339 -11.42 43.06 -23.89
C ALA A 339 -11.68 43.24 -22.38
N ALA A 340 -12.07 42.17 -21.69
CA ALA A 340 -12.30 42.21 -20.26
C ALA A 340 -11.04 42.55 -19.46
N LEU A 341 -9.87 41.98 -19.83
CA LEU A 341 -8.58 42.31 -19.20
C LEU A 341 -8.16 43.74 -19.39
N SER A 342 -8.62 44.42 -20.46
CA SER A 342 -8.42 45.84 -20.68
C SER A 342 -9.42 46.73 -19.92
N GLY A 343 -10.36 46.15 -19.20
CA GLY A 343 -11.41 46.84 -18.48
C GLY A 343 -12.70 47.06 -19.25
N ASN A 344 -12.82 46.58 -20.50
CA ASN A 344 -14.04 46.66 -21.28
C ASN A 344 -14.94 45.46 -21.00
N LEU A 345 -15.76 45.57 -19.98
CA LEU A 345 -16.64 44.48 -19.52
C LEU A 345 -18.03 44.60 -20.11
N CYS A 346 -18.76 43.49 -20.16
CA CYS A 346 -20.16 43.43 -20.57
C CYS A 346 -21.09 44.28 -19.68
N SER A 347 -20.72 44.46 -18.41
CA SER A 347 -21.42 45.32 -17.44
C SER A 347 -21.09 46.80 -17.59
N GLY A 348 -20.15 47.17 -18.43
CA GLY A 348 -19.62 48.51 -18.62
C GLY A 348 -18.12 48.60 -18.32
N PRO A 349 -17.45 49.68 -18.79
CA PRO A 349 -16.01 49.83 -18.63
C PRO A 349 -15.62 50.06 -17.16
N VAL A 350 -14.49 49.48 -16.75
CA VAL A 350 -13.86 49.71 -15.45
C VAL A 350 -12.40 50.13 -15.64
N SER A 351 -11.86 50.89 -14.68
CA SER A 351 -10.43 51.22 -14.68
C SER A 351 -9.64 50.07 -14.00
N VAL A 352 -8.75 49.45 -14.77
CA VAL A 352 -7.91 48.37 -14.22
C VAL A 352 -6.84 48.96 -13.31
N ASP A 353 -6.78 48.47 -12.09
CA ASP A 353 -5.82 48.88 -11.06
C ASP A 353 -4.37 48.64 -11.52
N PRO A 354 -3.43 49.56 -11.27
CA PRO A 354 -2.03 49.40 -11.66
C PRO A 354 -1.33 48.17 -11.03
N THR A 355 -1.72 47.77 -9.82
CA THR A 355 -1.20 46.58 -9.19
C THR A 355 -1.66 45.33 -9.92
N VAL A 356 -2.96 45.25 -10.26
CA VAL A 356 -3.56 44.11 -10.95
C VAL A 356 -2.96 43.93 -12.33
N LYS A 357 -2.68 45.04 -13.06
CA LYS A 357 -2.05 44.99 -14.40
C LYS A 357 -0.78 44.14 -14.44
N GLN A 358 0.00 44.07 -13.35
CA GLN A 358 1.25 43.32 -13.32
C GLN A 358 1.04 41.79 -13.33
N TYR A 359 -0.17 41.34 -12.96
CA TYR A 359 -0.54 39.91 -12.88
C TYR A 359 -1.25 39.39 -14.13
N LEU A 360 -1.78 40.27 -14.99
CA LEU A 360 -2.59 39.84 -16.14
C LEU A 360 -1.82 38.95 -17.12
N GLY A 361 -0.49 39.07 -17.17
CA GLY A 361 0.36 38.20 -17.97
C GLY A 361 0.54 36.78 -17.43
N LEU A 362 0.03 36.49 -16.24
CA LEU A 362 -0.04 35.10 -15.70
C LEU A 362 -1.16 34.29 -16.34
N PHE A 363 -2.19 34.98 -16.91
CA PHE A 363 -3.38 34.31 -17.39
C PHE A 363 -3.17 33.75 -18.79
N LEU A 364 -3.76 32.61 -19.06
CA LEU A 364 -3.79 32.02 -20.39
C LEU A 364 -4.65 32.86 -21.32
N PRO A 365 -4.27 33.00 -22.60
CA PRO A 365 -5.11 33.70 -23.60
C PRO A 365 -6.34 32.86 -23.97
N VAL A 366 -7.45 33.49 -24.26
CA VAL A 366 -8.62 32.84 -24.86
C VAL A 366 -8.25 32.26 -26.23
N ASN A 367 -8.52 30.99 -26.46
CA ASN A 367 -8.41 30.35 -27.77
C ASN A 367 -9.73 29.73 -28.26
N GLN A 368 -10.74 29.64 -27.38
CA GLN A 368 -12.11 29.24 -27.71
C GLN A 368 -13.08 30.24 -27.07
N PRO A 369 -13.89 30.97 -27.84
CA PRO A 369 -14.90 31.87 -27.29
C PRO A 369 -16.00 31.04 -26.57
N LEU A 370 -16.44 31.48 -25.40
CA LEU A 370 -17.65 30.96 -24.81
C LEU A 370 -18.87 31.54 -25.54
N PRO A 371 -19.92 30.71 -25.81
CA PRO A 371 -21.15 31.25 -26.30
C PRO A 371 -21.75 32.24 -25.27
N PRO A 372 -22.44 33.30 -25.70
CA PRO A 372 -23.10 34.25 -24.81
C PRO A 372 -24.05 33.51 -23.88
N GLY A 373 -24.00 33.82 -22.57
CA GLY A 373 -24.90 33.22 -21.58
C GLY A 373 -26.38 33.59 -21.85
N PRO A 374 -27.35 32.76 -21.35
CA PRO A 374 -28.78 33.10 -21.48
C PRO A 374 -29.06 34.49 -20.87
N GLY A 375 -29.55 35.41 -21.69
CA GLY A 375 -29.93 36.78 -21.29
C GLY A 375 -28.87 37.85 -21.50
N SER A 376 -27.65 37.52 -21.93
CA SER A 376 -26.64 38.53 -22.36
C SER A 376 -26.62 38.65 -23.88
N ALA A 377 -27.04 39.79 -24.39
CA ALA A 377 -27.01 40.05 -25.82
C ALA A 377 -25.56 40.12 -26.33
N ASN A 378 -25.04 39.02 -26.86
CA ASN A 378 -23.79 38.92 -27.62
C ASN A 378 -22.48 39.32 -26.89
N CYS A 379 -22.41 39.27 -25.54
CA CYS A 379 -21.20 39.60 -24.79
C CYS A 379 -20.83 38.52 -23.77
N SER A 380 -19.55 38.22 -23.69
CA SER A 380 -18.97 37.38 -22.58
C SER A 380 -17.63 37.97 -22.17
N ASP A 381 -17.47 38.18 -20.86
CA ASP A 381 -16.19 38.61 -20.28
C ASP A 381 -15.18 37.45 -20.18
N PHE A 382 -15.63 36.22 -20.35
CA PHE A 382 -14.81 35.01 -20.30
C PHE A 382 -14.85 34.24 -21.61
N GLY A 383 -13.79 33.57 -21.91
CA GLY A 383 -13.65 32.50 -22.90
C GLY A 383 -13.03 31.29 -22.30
N THR A 384 -12.69 30.31 -23.12
CA THR A 384 -11.99 29.11 -22.70
C THR A 384 -10.60 29.10 -23.30
N ASN A 385 -9.62 28.70 -22.54
CA ASN A 385 -8.32 28.23 -23.03
C ASN A 385 -8.30 26.70 -22.96
N ILE A 386 -8.05 26.09 -24.10
CA ILE A 386 -7.84 24.64 -24.19
C ILE A 386 -6.42 24.41 -24.67
N PHE A 387 -5.62 23.72 -23.91
CA PHE A 387 -4.29 23.30 -24.31
C PHE A 387 -4.06 21.82 -24.04
N GLU A 388 -3.22 21.20 -24.85
CA GLU A 388 -2.78 19.83 -24.67
C GLU A 388 -1.55 19.86 -23.77
N ALA A 389 -1.64 19.21 -22.61
CA ALA A 389 -0.55 19.12 -21.65
C ALA A 389 0.20 17.79 -21.84
N ALA A 390 1.42 17.87 -22.36
CA ALA A 390 2.28 16.69 -22.48
C ALA A 390 2.67 16.17 -21.08
N ASN A 391 2.37 14.90 -20.84
CA ASN A 391 2.72 14.19 -19.60
C ASN A 391 3.77 13.13 -19.92
N GLY A 392 4.97 13.31 -19.39
CA GLY A 392 6.06 12.33 -19.48
C GLY A 392 6.15 11.47 -18.21
N THR A 393 6.07 10.16 -18.35
CA THR A 393 6.24 9.23 -17.22
C THR A 393 7.38 8.27 -17.48
N SER A 394 8.23 8.07 -16.48
CA SER A 394 9.25 7.03 -16.46
C SER A 394 9.16 6.23 -15.17
N GLU A 395 9.31 4.90 -15.28
CA GLU A 395 9.33 4.00 -14.15
C GLU A 395 10.42 2.96 -14.35
N ASN A 396 11.13 2.60 -13.28
CA ASN A 396 12.10 1.53 -13.24
C ASN A 396 11.82 0.67 -12.01
N TYR A 397 11.60 -0.60 -12.26
CA TYR A 397 11.33 -1.61 -11.27
C TYR A 397 12.43 -2.67 -11.30
N GLY A 398 12.81 -3.19 -10.14
CA GLY A 398 13.75 -4.28 -10.05
C GLY A 398 13.53 -5.12 -8.80
N THR A 399 13.73 -6.44 -8.93
CA THR A 399 13.73 -7.35 -7.79
C THR A 399 14.92 -8.29 -7.86
N ALA A 400 15.34 -8.76 -6.67
CA ALA A 400 16.25 -9.89 -6.56
C ALA A 400 15.84 -10.75 -5.36
N ARG A 401 15.92 -12.07 -5.54
CA ARG A 401 15.72 -13.04 -4.47
C ARG A 401 16.83 -14.09 -4.51
N ALA A 402 17.35 -14.42 -3.33
CA ALA A 402 18.32 -15.49 -3.15
C ALA A 402 17.85 -16.44 -2.06
N ASP A 403 17.91 -17.73 -2.33
CA ASP A 403 17.54 -18.80 -1.39
C ASP A 403 18.75 -19.72 -1.20
N VAL A 404 19.19 -19.91 0.05
CA VAL A 404 20.37 -20.70 0.40
C VAL A 404 20.01 -21.74 1.48
N HIS A 405 20.17 -23.00 1.14
CA HIS A 405 20.02 -24.13 2.06
C HIS A 405 21.40 -24.50 2.60
N PHE A 406 21.74 -24.03 3.79
CA PHE A 406 23.03 -24.31 4.45
C PHE A 406 23.12 -25.76 4.90
N SER A 407 21.99 -26.31 5.37
CA SER A 407 21.85 -27.70 5.81
C SER A 407 20.46 -28.22 5.50
N GLU A 408 20.13 -29.46 5.83
CA GLU A 408 18.77 -30.01 5.77
C GLU A 408 17.81 -29.33 6.75
N LYS A 409 18.34 -28.54 7.70
CA LYS A 409 17.58 -27.86 8.75
C LYS A 409 17.53 -26.35 8.60
N ASP A 410 18.46 -25.74 7.85
CA ASP A 410 18.65 -24.30 7.82
C ASP A 410 18.51 -23.76 6.42
N THR A 411 17.57 -22.84 6.24
CA THR A 411 17.33 -22.10 4.99
C THR A 411 17.36 -20.61 5.26
N LEU A 412 18.11 -19.88 4.46
CA LEU A 412 18.15 -18.40 4.46
C LEU A 412 17.63 -17.90 3.13
N THR A 413 16.65 -17.00 3.17
CA THR A 413 16.11 -16.28 2.01
C THR A 413 16.36 -14.80 2.15
N GLY A 414 16.88 -14.18 1.11
CA GLY A 414 17.02 -12.73 0.99
C GLY A 414 16.15 -12.21 -0.15
N SER A 415 15.38 -11.15 0.10
CA SER A 415 14.53 -10.49 -0.88
C SER A 415 14.84 -9.01 -0.95
N TRP A 416 14.94 -8.50 -2.16
CA TRP A 416 15.08 -7.09 -2.45
C TRP A 416 14.09 -6.67 -3.53
N PHE A 417 13.52 -5.48 -3.37
CA PHE A 417 12.62 -4.84 -4.31
C PHE A 417 12.90 -3.34 -4.35
N TYR A 418 12.90 -2.78 -5.53
CA TYR A 418 13.03 -1.36 -5.81
C TYR A 418 12.08 -0.95 -6.93
N ASP A 419 11.38 0.15 -6.72
CA ASP A 419 10.52 0.75 -7.74
C ASP A 419 10.55 2.27 -7.63
N LYS A 420 10.89 2.93 -8.72
CA LYS A 420 10.91 4.39 -8.82
C LYS A 420 10.19 4.85 -10.07
N SER A 421 9.18 5.68 -9.86
CA SER A 421 8.41 6.30 -10.93
C SER A 421 8.37 7.82 -10.77
N ILE A 422 8.41 8.52 -11.88
CA ILE A 422 8.28 9.99 -11.97
C ILE A 422 7.35 10.31 -13.12
N THR A 423 6.42 11.24 -12.90
CA THR A 423 5.65 11.88 -13.96
C THR A 423 5.86 13.39 -13.89
N THR A 424 5.93 14.04 -15.06
CA THR A 424 5.99 15.49 -15.17
C THR A 424 4.90 15.98 -16.10
N ALA A 425 4.18 17.00 -15.69
CA ALA A 425 3.16 17.63 -16.52
C ALA A 425 3.01 19.13 -16.16
N PRO A 426 2.56 19.97 -17.10
CA PRO A 426 2.12 21.33 -16.76
C PRO A 426 0.97 21.27 -15.74
N GLU A 427 0.97 22.21 -14.79
CA GLU A 427 -0.19 22.40 -13.93
C GLU A 427 -1.35 23.08 -14.73
N PRO A 428 -2.60 23.12 -14.20
CA PRO A 428 -3.76 23.53 -14.98
C PRO A 428 -3.70 24.93 -15.60
N THR A 429 -3.00 25.88 -14.99
CA THR A 429 -2.86 27.22 -15.54
C THR A 429 -1.68 27.37 -16.50
N ASN A 430 -0.95 26.27 -16.75
CA ASN A 430 0.25 26.21 -17.58
C ASN A 430 1.34 27.21 -17.15
N ALA A 431 1.38 27.53 -15.86
CA ALA A 431 2.38 28.43 -15.30
C ALA A 431 3.67 27.69 -14.90
N TRP A 432 3.53 26.44 -14.41
CA TRP A 432 4.64 25.59 -13.98
C TRP A 432 4.59 24.19 -14.58
N LEU A 433 5.78 23.61 -14.78
CA LEU A 433 5.97 22.18 -14.96
C LEU A 433 6.18 21.56 -13.58
N ASP A 434 5.26 20.72 -13.17
CA ASP A 434 5.31 20.02 -11.89
C ASP A 434 5.65 18.54 -12.06
N SER A 435 6.12 17.91 -11.00
CA SER A 435 6.38 16.48 -10.97
C SER A 435 5.73 15.80 -9.77
N ASN A 436 5.26 14.58 -10.01
CA ASN A 436 4.90 13.61 -8.97
C ASN A 436 5.89 12.45 -9.00
N GLN A 437 6.29 11.95 -7.84
CA GLN A 437 7.24 10.85 -7.74
C GLN A 437 6.81 9.84 -6.69
N SER A 438 6.98 8.55 -7.00
CA SER A 438 6.94 7.44 -6.04
C SER A 438 8.27 6.70 -6.07
N ASN A 439 8.84 6.40 -4.91
CA ASN A 439 10.01 5.56 -4.77
C ASN A 439 9.79 4.57 -3.62
N ARG A 440 9.79 3.29 -3.93
CA ARG A 440 9.48 2.20 -2.99
C ARG A 440 10.63 1.21 -2.93
N GLN A 441 10.95 0.75 -1.74
CA GLN A 441 12.05 -0.19 -1.50
C GLN A 441 11.65 -1.17 -0.41
N LEU A 442 12.06 -2.43 -0.57
CA LEU A 442 11.99 -3.47 0.44
C LEU A 442 13.33 -4.21 0.51
N TYR A 443 13.78 -4.46 1.72
CA TYR A 443 14.89 -5.35 2.04
C TYR A 443 14.38 -6.34 3.07
N GLY A 444 14.37 -7.61 2.74
CA GLY A 444 13.89 -8.68 3.59
C GLY A 444 14.90 -9.79 3.75
N VAL A 445 15.00 -10.33 4.95
CA VAL A 445 15.77 -11.54 5.25
C VAL A 445 14.90 -12.46 6.08
N GLU A 446 14.79 -13.71 5.67
CA GLU A 446 14.08 -14.78 6.36
C GLU A 446 15.02 -15.94 6.63
N GLU A 447 15.06 -16.42 7.87
CA GLU A 447 15.73 -17.66 8.24
C GLU A 447 14.69 -18.66 8.74
N THR A 448 14.78 -19.90 8.26
CA THR A 448 13.95 -21.03 8.69
C THR A 448 14.84 -22.13 9.25
N HIS A 449 14.58 -22.53 10.53
CA HIS A 449 15.27 -23.63 11.21
C HIS A 449 14.31 -24.77 11.56
N ILE A 450 14.71 -25.99 11.24
CA ILE A 450 13.99 -27.23 11.59
C ILE A 450 14.62 -27.84 12.85
N PHE A 451 14.06 -27.54 14.02
CA PHE A 451 14.53 -28.12 15.30
C PHE A 451 14.28 -29.63 15.36
N SER A 452 13.10 -30.05 14.90
CA SER A 452 12.70 -31.44 14.78
C SER A 452 11.63 -31.59 13.69
N PRO A 453 11.28 -32.81 13.28
CA PRO A 453 10.18 -33.05 12.35
C PRO A 453 8.81 -32.47 12.79
N SER A 454 8.66 -32.18 14.07
CA SER A 454 7.43 -31.61 14.65
C SER A 454 7.56 -30.15 15.07
N LEU A 455 8.76 -29.54 14.99
CA LEU A 455 8.98 -28.15 15.41
C LEU A 455 9.87 -27.41 14.40
N VAL A 456 9.29 -26.43 13.75
CA VAL A 456 9.96 -25.52 12.81
C VAL A 456 9.85 -24.10 13.33
N ASN A 457 10.88 -23.30 13.13
CA ASN A 457 10.87 -21.87 13.42
C ASN A 457 11.28 -21.07 12.18
N THR A 458 10.76 -19.85 12.05
CA THR A 458 11.11 -18.92 10.98
C THR A 458 11.22 -17.50 11.54
N ALA A 459 12.35 -16.88 11.47
CA ALA A 459 12.60 -15.49 11.85
C ALA A 459 12.74 -14.59 10.62
N ARG A 460 12.21 -13.36 10.69
CA ARG A 460 12.27 -12.40 9.56
C ARG A 460 12.59 -11.01 10.02
N PHE A 461 13.46 -10.34 9.25
CA PHE A 461 13.75 -8.93 9.37
C PHE A 461 13.45 -8.24 8.04
N GLY A 462 12.67 -7.16 8.09
CA GLY A 462 12.31 -6.36 6.92
C GLY A 462 12.51 -4.88 7.17
N TYR A 463 12.94 -4.18 6.13
CA TYR A 463 12.93 -2.74 6.05
C TYR A 463 12.21 -2.31 4.78
N SER A 464 11.11 -1.60 4.93
CA SER A 464 10.36 -1.01 3.82
C SER A 464 10.48 0.51 3.88
N ARG A 465 10.76 1.11 2.74
CA ARG A 465 10.81 2.57 2.56
C ARG A 465 9.92 2.98 1.40
N VAL A 466 9.07 3.98 1.63
CA VAL A 466 8.29 4.63 0.58
C VAL A 466 8.50 6.13 0.64
N VAL A 467 8.81 6.73 -0.51
CA VAL A 467 8.90 8.18 -0.69
C VAL A 467 7.87 8.58 -1.73
N GLY A 468 7.00 9.52 -1.40
CA GLY A 468 6.02 10.10 -2.30
C GLY A 468 6.17 11.60 -2.37
N PHE A 469 6.33 12.16 -3.57
CA PHE A 469 6.34 13.61 -3.81
C PHE A 469 5.14 13.97 -4.69
N SER A 470 4.44 15.04 -4.32
CA SER A 470 3.28 15.51 -5.05
C SER A 470 3.39 17.00 -5.32
N ASN A 471 3.12 17.38 -6.57
CA ASN A 471 3.15 18.78 -7.05
C ASN A 471 4.51 19.47 -6.81
N THR A 472 5.61 18.75 -7.01
CA THR A 472 6.96 19.32 -6.85
C THR A 472 7.32 20.14 -8.08
N PRO A 473 7.52 21.46 -7.96
CA PRO A 473 7.84 22.30 -9.10
C PRO A 473 9.21 21.97 -9.71
N VAL A 474 9.26 21.85 -11.03
CA VAL A 474 10.48 21.58 -11.80
C VAL A 474 11.01 22.85 -12.47
N SER A 475 10.15 23.56 -13.21
CA SER A 475 10.52 24.78 -13.91
C SER A 475 9.28 25.63 -14.23
N ALA A 476 9.46 26.96 -14.26
CA ALA A 476 8.42 27.85 -14.72
C ALA A 476 8.26 27.75 -16.25
N ILE A 477 7.03 27.55 -16.71
CA ILE A 477 6.64 27.66 -18.11
C ILE A 477 6.38 29.13 -18.43
N ASN A 478 5.60 29.81 -17.56
CA ASN A 478 5.43 31.26 -17.62
C ASN A 478 6.48 31.95 -16.73
N PRO A 479 7.40 32.76 -17.27
CA PRO A 479 8.43 33.42 -16.47
C PRO A 479 7.90 34.32 -15.35
N LEU A 480 6.69 34.93 -15.52
CA LEU A 480 6.05 35.75 -14.50
C LEU A 480 5.68 34.92 -13.26
N ALA A 481 5.34 33.66 -13.42
CA ALA A 481 5.03 32.77 -12.32
C ALA A 481 6.21 32.57 -11.34
N ALA A 482 7.45 32.70 -11.84
CA ALA A 482 8.66 32.66 -11.02
C ALA A 482 9.04 34.02 -10.42
N SER A 483 8.34 35.11 -10.78
CA SER A 483 8.68 36.45 -10.32
C SER A 483 8.37 36.65 -8.84
N LYS A 484 9.41 36.91 -8.06
CA LYS A 484 9.27 37.24 -6.64
C LYS A 484 8.73 38.67 -6.39
N ALA A 485 8.72 39.50 -7.41
CA ALA A 485 8.12 40.83 -7.33
C ALA A 485 6.58 40.80 -7.26
N LEU A 486 5.99 39.69 -7.72
CA LEU A 486 4.55 39.43 -7.67
C LEU A 486 4.11 38.66 -6.41
N GLY A 487 5.01 38.38 -5.50
CA GLY A 487 4.69 37.59 -4.29
C GLY A 487 3.91 38.38 -3.26
N THR A 488 2.87 37.77 -2.70
CA THR A 488 2.13 38.31 -1.54
C THR A 488 3.04 38.47 -0.32
N PHE A 489 4.01 37.58 -0.17
CA PHE A 489 5.00 37.61 0.91
C PHE A 489 6.40 37.83 0.33
N PRO A 490 7.27 38.60 1.02
CA PRO A 490 8.62 38.84 0.56
C PRO A 490 9.39 37.54 0.26
N GLY A 491 9.96 37.45 -0.94
CA GLY A 491 10.76 36.31 -1.36
C GLY A 491 9.98 35.15 -1.97
N LEU A 492 8.66 35.14 -1.88
CA LEU A 492 7.78 34.17 -2.55
C LEU A 492 7.35 34.65 -3.94
N THR A 493 6.84 33.75 -4.74
CA THR A 493 6.29 34.04 -6.08
C THR A 493 4.84 34.49 -5.99
N ALA A 494 4.20 34.78 -7.14
CA ALA A 494 2.82 35.23 -7.21
C ALA A 494 1.86 34.29 -6.46
N PRO A 495 0.78 34.79 -5.85
CA PRO A 495 -0.29 33.98 -5.31
C PRO A 495 -1.12 33.36 -6.43
N GLY A 496 -1.92 32.35 -6.12
CA GLY A 496 -3.02 31.92 -6.97
C GLY A 496 -4.11 32.99 -7.03
N ILE A 497 -4.71 33.14 -8.19
CA ILE A 497 -5.79 34.12 -8.43
C ILE A 497 -7.01 33.37 -8.94
N MET A 498 -8.05 33.36 -8.13
CA MET A 498 -9.35 32.75 -8.44
C MET A 498 -10.41 33.83 -8.58
N VAL A 499 -11.20 33.77 -9.66
CA VAL A 499 -12.32 34.67 -9.90
C VAL A 499 -13.54 33.85 -10.26
N ASN A 500 -14.65 34.11 -9.58
CA ASN A 500 -15.91 33.37 -9.80
C ASN A 500 -15.71 31.83 -9.75
N GLY A 501 -14.87 31.35 -8.84
CA GLY A 501 -14.56 29.94 -8.68
C GLY A 501 -13.57 29.33 -9.69
N SER A 502 -13.12 30.12 -10.69
CA SER A 502 -12.14 29.67 -11.69
C SER A 502 -10.73 30.17 -11.33
N LEU A 503 -9.74 29.27 -11.30
CA LEU A 503 -8.34 29.63 -11.14
C LEU A 503 -7.83 30.22 -12.47
N LEU A 504 -7.39 31.47 -12.44
CA LEU A 504 -6.97 32.20 -13.65
C LEU A 504 -5.45 32.14 -13.88
N GLY A 505 -4.68 32.06 -12.80
CA GLY A 505 -3.22 32.01 -12.88
C GLY A 505 -2.62 31.82 -11.49
N GLU A 506 -1.39 31.36 -11.44
CA GLU A 506 -0.71 31.09 -10.18
C GLU A 506 0.82 31.20 -10.28
N GLY A 507 1.44 31.38 -9.11
CA GLY A 507 2.88 31.22 -8.92
C GLY A 507 3.23 29.84 -8.36
N LEU A 508 4.44 29.71 -7.86
CA LEU A 508 5.00 28.46 -7.36
C LEU A 508 4.20 27.86 -6.21
N GLY A 509 3.63 26.66 -6.42
CA GLY A 509 3.05 25.87 -5.37
C GLY A 509 1.80 26.46 -4.74
N SER A 510 1.05 27.31 -5.44
CA SER A 510 -0.18 27.94 -4.91
C SER A 510 -1.22 26.91 -4.46
N LEU A 511 -1.21 25.68 -5.03
CA LEU A 511 -2.11 24.60 -4.66
C LEU A 511 -1.58 23.66 -3.57
N GLY A 512 -0.27 23.74 -3.27
CA GLY A 512 0.37 22.95 -2.22
C GLY A 512 1.41 21.96 -2.74
N ILE A 513 2.45 21.75 -1.94
CA ILE A 513 3.56 20.83 -2.17
C ILE A 513 3.58 19.83 -1.03
N PHE A 514 3.68 18.54 -1.35
CA PHE A 514 3.64 17.46 -0.36
C PHE A 514 4.75 16.46 -0.61
N ASP A 515 5.56 16.22 0.42
CA ASP A 515 6.63 15.23 0.42
C ASP A 515 6.44 14.27 1.60
N PHE A 516 6.39 12.99 1.33
CA PHE A 516 6.23 11.94 2.32
C PHE A 516 7.43 11.00 2.32
N TYR A 517 7.94 10.69 3.50
CA TYR A 517 9.03 9.76 3.71
C TYR A 517 8.62 8.75 4.78
N TRP A 518 8.20 7.57 4.34
CA TRP A 518 7.82 6.46 5.19
C TRP A 518 8.97 5.47 5.37
N ASN A 519 9.21 5.00 6.61
CA ASN A 519 10.08 3.88 6.91
C ASN A 519 9.35 2.93 7.87
N SER A 520 9.39 1.64 7.56
CA SER A 520 8.88 0.56 8.39
C SER A 520 9.97 -0.45 8.66
N PHE A 521 10.32 -0.63 9.94
CA PHE A 521 11.26 -1.62 10.42
C PHE A 521 10.47 -2.77 11.01
N GLN A 522 10.57 -3.95 10.41
CA GLN A 522 9.73 -5.09 10.70
C GLN A 522 10.56 -6.24 11.25
N PHE A 523 10.04 -6.86 12.28
CA PHE A 523 10.54 -8.11 12.82
C PHE A 523 9.37 -9.05 13.07
N TYR A 524 9.52 -10.27 12.61
CA TYR A 524 8.57 -11.35 12.85
C TYR A 524 9.33 -12.57 13.31
N ASP A 525 8.73 -13.33 14.20
CA ASP A 525 9.26 -14.59 14.67
C ASP A 525 8.12 -15.58 14.91
N ASP A 526 8.01 -16.79 14.19
CA ASP A 526 6.90 -17.75 14.17
C ASP A 526 7.33 -19.21 14.38
N ALA A 527 6.75 -20.02 15.27
CA ALA A 527 6.93 -21.44 15.40
C ALA A 527 5.70 -22.23 14.96
N PHE A 528 5.98 -23.33 14.41
CA PHE A 528 5.00 -24.33 14.06
C PHE A 528 5.30 -25.63 14.82
N LEU A 529 4.30 -26.11 15.59
CA LEU A 529 4.41 -27.32 16.37
C LEU A 529 3.28 -28.30 15.99
N THR A 530 3.63 -29.50 15.56
CA THR A 530 2.67 -30.57 15.35
C THR A 530 2.70 -31.52 16.56
N LYS A 531 1.55 -31.70 17.21
CA LYS A 531 1.42 -32.62 18.37
C LYS A 531 0.08 -33.34 18.34
N GLY A 532 0.11 -34.66 18.13
CA GLY A 532 -1.13 -35.43 17.96
C GLY A 532 -1.98 -34.91 16.80
N SER A 533 -3.22 -34.60 17.07
CA SER A 533 -4.15 -34.02 16.08
C SER A 533 -4.10 -32.48 15.97
N HIS A 534 -3.17 -31.84 16.67
CA HIS A 534 -3.02 -30.40 16.76
C HIS A 534 -1.87 -29.92 15.89
N SER A 535 -2.13 -28.85 15.11
CA SER A 535 -1.14 -28.10 14.37
C SER A 535 -1.11 -26.67 14.91
N ILE A 536 -0.22 -26.44 15.86
CA ILE A 536 -0.16 -25.19 16.62
C ILE A 536 0.85 -24.23 15.96
N LYS A 537 0.40 -23.02 15.69
CA LYS A 537 1.25 -21.88 15.31
C LYS A 537 1.23 -20.87 16.45
N ALA A 538 2.36 -20.28 16.77
CA ALA A 538 2.43 -19.18 17.72
C ALA A 538 3.50 -18.20 17.26
N GLY A 539 3.33 -16.91 17.46
CA GLY A 539 4.31 -15.95 16.98
C GLY A 539 4.21 -14.55 17.55
N PHE A 540 5.22 -13.75 17.22
CA PHE A 540 5.38 -12.37 17.62
C PHE A 540 5.68 -11.50 16.40
N ALA A 541 5.19 -10.26 16.40
CA ALA A 541 5.43 -9.25 15.37
C ALA A 541 5.80 -7.91 16.02
N TYR A 542 6.78 -7.26 15.45
CA TYR A 542 7.14 -5.88 15.76
C TYR A 542 7.21 -5.06 14.48
N GLU A 543 6.68 -3.85 14.51
CA GLU A 543 6.85 -2.88 13.43
C GLU A 543 7.12 -1.49 14.01
N GLY A 544 8.29 -0.94 13.71
CA GLY A 544 8.66 0.44 14.04
C GLY A 544 8.35 1.35 12.86
N MET A 545 7.35 2.22 12.99
CA MET A 545 6.88 3.11 11.95
C MET A 545 7.44 4.51 12.13
N GLN A 546 7.98 5.05 11.05
CA GLN A 546 8.49 6.42 10.98
C GLN A 546 7.94 7.10 9.74
N GLU A 547 7.26 8.18 9.94
CA GLU A 547 6.81 9.05 8.86
C GLU A 547 7.38 10.45 9.06
N ASN A 548 7.92 11.01 7.98
CA ASN A 548 8.33 12.41 7.93
C ASN A 548 7.63 13.05 6.75
N GLU A 549 6.99 14.18 6.98
CA GLU A 549 6.11 14.81 6.02
C GLU A 549 6.41 16.30 5.91
N LEU A 550 6.53 16.77 4.67
CA LEU A 550 6.37 18.17 4.29
C LEU A 550 4.97 18.34 3.71
N SER A 551 4.12 19.07 4.40
CA SER A 551 2.83 19.53 3.88
C SER A 551 2.83 21.03 3.86
N ASN A 552 2.85 21.61 2.66
CA ASN A 552 2.88 23.05 2.49
C ASN A 552 1.70 23.47 1.61
N LEU A 553 0.59 23.80 2.26
CA LEU A 553 -0.64 24.25 1.59
C LEU A 553 -0.52 25.71 1.24
N GLN A 554 -0.74 26.04 -0.04
CA GLN A 554 -0.81 27.40 -0.56
C GLN A 554 0.28 28.32 0.01
N PRO A 555 1.57 27.96 -0.15
CA PRO A 555 2.68 28.73 0.43
C PRO A 555 2.77 30.15 -0.11
N THR A 556 2.33 30.37 -1.35
CA THR A 556 2.27 31.71 -1.97
C THR A 556 0.94 32.42 -1.75
N GLY A 557 -0.06 31.71 -1.21
CA GLY A 557 -1.41 32.18 -1.00
C GLY A 557 -2.33 32.04 -2.22
N LEU A 558 -3.63 32.11 -1.97
CA LEU A 558 -4.68 32.05 -2.97
C LEU A 558 -5.69 33.18 -2.71
N TRP A 559 -5.85 34.07 -3.66
CA TRP A 559 -6.91 35.07 -3.67
C TRP A 559 -8.14 34.54 -4.36
N SER A 560 -9.31 34.80 -3.80
CA SER A 560 -10.60 34.47 -4.40
C SER A 560 -11.46 35.72 -4.42
N PHE A 561 -11.84 36.13 -5.63
CA PHE A 561 -12.74 37.28 -5.87
C PHE A 561 -14.10 36.79 -6.36
N PRO A 562 -15.21 37.37 -5.88
CA PRO A 562 -16.56 37.02 -6.34
C PRO A 562 -16.76 37.28 -7.84
N THR A 563 -16.25 38.41 -8.36
CA THR A 563 -16.45 38.81 -9.73
C THR A 563 -15.16 39.34 -10.40
N LEU A 564 -15.13 39.35 -11.71
CA LEU A 564 -14.00 39.92 -12.48
C LEU A 564 -13.83 41.44 -12.27
N PRO A 565 -14.89 42.26 -12.25
CA PRO A 565 -14.77 43.66 -11.89
C PRO A 565 -14.07 43.89 -10.55
N ASP A 566 -14.42 43.14 -9.51
CA ASP A 566 -13.82 43.26 -8.19
C ASP A 566 -12.30 43.03 -8.23
N PHE A 567 -11.88 42.02 -8.95
CA PHE A 567 -10.44 41.73 -9.14
C PHE A 567 -9.76 42.87 -9.93
N LEU A 568 -10.34 43.26 -11.09
CA LEU A 568 -9.72 44.27 -11.97
C LEU A 568 -9.59 45.64 -11.31
N THR A 569 -10.53 46.01 -10.46
CA THR A 569 -10.50 47.30 -9.75
C THR A 569 -9.79 47.25 -8.39
N ASN A 570 -9.24 46.08 -7.99
CA ASN A 570 -8.61 45.85 -6.68
C ASN A 570 -9.56 46.22 -5.54
N THR A 571 -10.77 45.73 -5.61
CA THR A 571 -11.80 45.91 -4.58
C THR A 571 -12.13 44.56 -3.98
N GLU A 572 -12.25 44.51 -2.66
CA GLU A 572 -12.51 43.28 -1.92
C GLU A 572 -13.87 43.35 -1.21
N PRO A 573 -15.00 43.19 -1.95
CA PRO A 573 -16.33 43.11 -1.32
C PRO A 573 -16.51 41.84 -0.48
N ALA A 574 -17.64 41.77 0.21
CA ALA A 574 -18.06 40.53 0.90
C ALA A 574 -18.03 39.34 -0.07
N GLY A 575 -17.39 38.25 0.36
CA GLY A 575 -17.15 37.07 -0.46
C GLY A 575 -15.74 37.01 -1.05
N THR A 576 -14.97 38.11 -1.03
CA THR A 576 -13.53 38.05 -1.28
C THR A 576 -12.82 37.37 -0.12
N SER A 577 -11.85 36.53 -0.42
CA SER A 577 -11.01 35.87 0.60
C SER A 577 -9.57 35.74 0.16
N PHE A 578 -8.69 35.69 1.13
CA PHE A 578 -7.30 35.28 0.96
C PHE A 578 -7.02 34.07 1.85
N ILE A 579 -6.57 32.98 1.24
CA ILE A 579 -6.18 31.75 1.92
C ILE A 579 -4.67 31.59 1.77
N GLY A 580 -3.96 31.26 2.84
CA GLY A 580 -2.52 31.04 2.71
C GLY A 580 -1.83 30.62 3.98
N THR A 581 -0.58 30.25 3.82
CA THR A 581 0.34 29.94 4.90
C THR A 581 1.17 31.17 5.23
N LEU A 582 1.13 31.58 6.50
CA LEU A 582 2.05 32.60 6.98
C LEU A 582 3.45 32.06 7.10
N PRO A 583 4.46 32.66 6.48
CA PRO A 583 5.85 32.36 6.78
C PRO A 583 6.08 32.55 8.28
N ASN A 584 6.50 31.49 8.96
CA ASN A 584 6.69 31.55 10.42
C ASN A 584 8.16 31.67 10.81
N PRO A 585 8.70 32.88 11.00
CA PRO A 585 10.08 33.06 11.46
C PRO A 585 10.26 32.73 12.96
N VAL A 586 9.16 32.64 13.74
CA VAL A 586 9.23 32.65 15.21
C VAL A 586 9.57 31.27 15.78
N PHE A 587 9.16 30.16 15.13
CA PHE A 587 9.33 28.84 15.70
C PHE A 587 10.46 28.02 15.08
N GLY A 588 11.10 28.49 14.00
CA GLY A 588 12.24 27.81 13.37
C GLY A 588 11.97 26.36 12.97
N ILE A 589 10.69 25.98 12.76
CA ILE A 589 10.31 24.63 12.45
C ILE A 589 10.59 24.40 10.98
N THR A 590 11.63 23.61 10.74
CA THR A 590 11.96 23.12 9.41
C THR A 590 11.20 21.84 9.14
N PHE A 591 10.57 21.78 8.00
CA PHE A 591 10.04 20.54 7.44
C PHE A 591 11.17 19.64 6.92
N PRO A 592 10.96 18.30 6.85
CA PRO A 592 9.72 17.58 7.17
C PRO A 592 9.53 17.37 8.68
N ARG A 593 8.26 17.38 9.12
CA ARG A 593 7.85 17.00 10.49
C ARG A 593 7.74 15.48 10.58
N GLY A 594 8.21 14.91 11.69
CA GLY A 594 8.27 13.46 11.86
C GLY A 594 7.27 12.93 12.86
N GLN A 595 6.59 11.84 12.52
CA GLN A 595 5.70 11.10 13.40
C GLN A 595 6.20 9.69 13.62
N ARG A 596 5.92 9.12 14.79
CA ARG A 596 6.44 7.82 15.22
C ARG A 596 5.37 7.01 15.94
N ALA A 597 5.34 5.71 15.67
CA ALA A 597 4.61 4.71 16.43
C ALA A 597 5.33 3.35 16.36
N LYS A 598 5.05 2.47 17.32
CA LYS A 598 5.56 1.11 17.35
C LYS A 598 4.39 0.16 17.55
N ARG A 599 4.29 -0.86 16.71
CA ARG A 599 3.31 -1.91 16.82
C ARG A 599 3.96 -3.17 17.39
N PHE A 600 3.26 -3.82 18.31
CA PHE A 600 3.57 -5.13 18.86
C PHE A 600 2.38 -6.04 18.63
N GLY A 601 2.63 -7.25 18.19
CA GLY A 601 1.60 -8.27 18.01
C GLY A 601 2.07 -9.63 18.51
N GLY A 602 1.16 -10.40 19.09
CA GLY A 602 1.40 -11.77 19.47
C GLY A 602 0.18 -12.62 19.15
N TYR A 603 0.39 -13.90 18.83
CA TYR A 603 -0.74 -14.79 18.53
C TYR A 603 -0.46 -16.25 18.86
N VAL A 604 -1.55 -16.99 19.00
CA VAL A 604 -1.58 -18.45 18.98
C VAL A 604 -2.73 -18.92 18.10
N GLN A 605 -2.49 -19.94 17.30
CA GLN A 605 -3.46 -20.56 16.40
C GLN A 605 -3.32 -22.07 16.52
N ASP A 606 -4.42 -22.79 16.71
CA ASP A 606 -4.47 -24.26 16.64
C ASP A 606 -5.42 -24.69 15.51
N ASP A 607 -4.88 -25.39 14.54
CA ASP A 607 -5.66 -26.07 13.49
C ASP A 607 -5.84 -27.53 13.96
N TRP A 608 -6.88 -27.75 14.77
CA TRP A 608 -7.14 -29.03 15.44
C TRP A 608 -7.99 -29.94 14.54
N ARG A 609 -7.41 -31.06 14.14
CA ARG A 609 -8.13 -32.11 13.42
C ARG A 609 -8.92 -32.97 14.45
N ALA A 610 -10.08 -32.44 14.89
CA ALA A 610 -10.92 -33.05 15.92
C ALA A 610 -11.49 -34.42 15.50
N ARG A 611 -11.72 -34.60 14.17
CA ARG A 611 -12.10 -35.86 13.51
C ARG A 611 -11.43 -35.95 12.14
N PRO A 612 -11.35 -37.15 11.53
CA PRO A 612 -10.76 -37.29 10.19
C PRO A 612 -11.37 -36.38 9.13
N ASN A 613 -12.64 -35.95 9.31
CA ASN A 613 -13.41 -35.10 8.42
C ASN A 613 -13.80 -33.74 9.02
N LEU A 614 -13.29 -33.39 10.22
CA LEU A 614 -13.59 -32.13 10.89
C LEU A 614 -12.31 -31.47 11.41
N THR A 615 -11.99 -30.32 10.90
CA THR A 615 -10.94 -29.43 11.42
C THR A 615 -11.59 -28.24 12.11
N LEU A 616 -11.12 -27.91 13.30
CA LEU A 616 -11.45 -26.69 14.03
C LEU A 616 -10.24 -25.75 13.97
N ASN A 617 -10.46 -24.50 13.59
CA ASN A 617 -9.44 -23.46 13.56
C ASN A 617 -9.70 -22.51 14.74
N LEU A 618 -8.79 -22.51 15.73
CA LEU A 618 -8.94 -21.76 16.97
C LEU A 618 -7.76 -20.82 17.15
N GLY A 619 -8.01 -19.52 17.03
CA GLY A 619 -6.99 -18.49 17.09
C GLY A 619 -7.28 -17.41 18.12
N LEU A 620 -6.22 -16.88 18.72
CA LEU A 620 -6.25 -15.65 19.51
C LEU A 620 -5.03 -14.81 19.11
N ARG A 621 -5.29 -13.56 18.78
CA ARG A 621 -4.27 -12.56 18.54
C ARG A 621 -4.43 -11.42 19.53
N TYR A 622 -3.32 -10.80 19.89
CA TYR A 622 -3.26 -9.54 20.62
C TYR A 622 -2.40 -8.56 19.82
N GLU A 623 -2.88 -7.35 19.61
CA GLU A 623 -2.11 -6.28 18.97
C GLU A 623 -2.18 -4.97 19.78
N MET A 624 -1.04 -4.33 19.93
CA MET A 624 -0.91 -3.05 20.58
C MET A 624 -0.10 -2.09 19.70
N LEU A 625 -0.56 -0.85 19.58
CA LEU A 625 0.21 0.26 19.02
C LEU A 625 0.57 1.23 20.14
N THR A 626 1.83 1.68 20.22
CA THR A 626 2.17 2.78 21.13
C THR A 626 1.41 4.03 20.71
N ASN A 627 1.08 4.90 21.66
CA ASN A 627 0.47 6.18 21.31
C ASN A 627 1.33 6.91 20.28
N PRO A 628 0.77 7.30 19.12
CA PRO A 628 1.49 8.10 18.14
C PRO A 628 1.93 9.45 18.72
N TYR A 629 3.07 9.95 18.27
CA TYR A 629 3.61 11.24 18.69
C TYR A 629 4.46 11.89 17.61
N ALA A 630 4.53 13.21 17.61
CA ALA A 630 5.46 13.96 16.77
C ALA A 630 6.85 14.06 17.41
N VAL A 631 7.91 13.92 16.63
CA VAL A 631 9.31 14.08 17.09
C VAL A 631 9.54 15.53 17.56
N HIS A 632 10.59 15.73 18.36
CA HIS A 632 10.95 17.03 18.95
C HIS A 632 9.83 17.64 19.80
N ASN A 633 8.88 16.81 20.26
CA ASN A 633 7.75 17.23 21.09
C ASN A 633 6.82 18.24 20.39
N LEU A 634 6.67 18.13 19.08
CA LEU A 634 5.89 19.04 18.23
C LEU A 634 4.45 18.58 17.98
N SER A 635 3.93 17.68 18.80
CA SER A 635 2.51 17.27 18.73
C SER A 635 1.59 18.42 19.05
N ILE A 636 0.46 18.52 18.36
CA ILE A 636 -0.57 19.54 18.54
C ILE A 636 -1.90 18.82 18.69
N ASN A 637 -2.70 19.20 19.68
CA ASN A 637 -4.03 18.64 19.82
C ASN A 637 -4.97 19.60 20.55
N LEU A 638 -6.08 19.96 19.91
CA LEU A 638 -7.22 20.54 20.62
C LEU A 638 -7.88 19.43 21.43
N VAL A 639 -7.93 19.59 22.74
CA VAL A 639 -8.52 18.57 23.64
C VAL A 639 -10.04 18.61 23.66
N THR A 640 -10.65 19.70 23.21
CA THR A 640 -12.10 19.88 23.01
C THR A 640 -12.36 20.80 21.83
N LEU A 641 -13.55 20.70 21.21
CA LEU A 641 -13.97 21.56 20.08
C LEU A 641 -13.98 23.06 20.44
N ASN A 642 -14.17 23.39 21.70
CA ASN A 642 -14.22 24.78 22.15
C ASN A 642 -12.88 25.29 22.72
N ALA A 643 -11.82 24.49 22.64
CA ALA A 643 -10.50 24.92 23.11
C ALA A 643 -9.93 25.97 22.15
N VAL A 644 -9.55 27.13 22.70
CA VAL A 644 -8.92 28.23 21.95
C VAL A 644 -7.43 27.93 21.73
N ASN A 645 -6.80 27.23 22.67
CA ASN A 645 -5.37 26.91 22.63
C ASN A 645 -5.17 25.39 22.57
N PRO A 646 -4.39 24.87 21.63
CA PRO A 646 -4.07 23.45 21.58
C PRO A 646 -3.11 23.06 22.71
N ARG A 647 -3.21 21.81 23.14
CA ARG A 647 -2.17 21.16 23.93
C ARG A 647 -0.96 20.92 23.01
N LEU A 648 0.22 21.33 23.47
CA LEU A 648 1.47 21.17 22.74
C LEU A 648 2.32 20.08 23.38
N GLY A 649 2.94 19.26 22.55
CA GLY A 649 3.83 18.18 22.96
C GLY A 649 3.13 16.95 23.53
N GLY A 650 3.92 15.91 23.81
CA GLY A 650 3.45 14.63 24.29
C GLY A 650 2.89 13.74 23.18
N SER A 651 2.18 12.68 23.56
CA SER A 651 1.47 11.78 22.65
C SER A 651 0.09 12.32 22.30
N TYR A 652 -0.49 11.84 21.19
CA TYR A 652 -1.82 12.29 20.76
C TYR A 652 -2.92 11.86 21.73
N PHE A 653 -2.80 10.65 22.29
CA PHE A 653 -3.75 10.12 23.25
C PHE A 653 -3.30 10.29 24.69
N THR A 654 -4.23 10.51 25.60
CA THR A 654 -4.04 10.37 27.04
C THR A 654 -4.20 8.92 27.49
N ASN A 655 -5.15 8.17 26.87
CA ASN A 655 -5.36 6.76 27.07
C ASN A 655 -5.14 6.00 25.77
N ASN A 656 -4.34 4.96 25.82
CA ASN A 656 -4.09 4.14 24.64
C ASN A 656 -5.29 3.21 24.37
N PRO A 657 -5.98 3.35 23.22
CA PRO A 657 -7.17 2.53 22.91
C PRO A 657 -6.85 1.07 22.57
N THR A 658 -5.57 0.73 22.36
CA THR A 658 -5.14 -0.58 21.85
C THR A 658 -4.67 -1.55 22.95
N LEU A 659 -4.72 -1.16 24.24
CA LEU A 659 -4.23 -2.01 25.33
C LEU A 659 -5.08 -3.28 25.56
N HIS A 660 -6.28 -3.33 25.02
CA HIS A 660 -7.22 -4.47 25.16
C HIS A 660 -7.62 -5.09 23.82
N ASN A 661 -6.76 -4.98 22.82
CA ASN A 661 -7.00 -5.50 21.48
C ASN A 661 -6.78 -7.00 21.41
N PHE A 662 -7.71 -7.77 21.97
CA PHE A 662 -7.77 -9.22 21.83
C PHE A 662 -8.69 -9.60 20.67
N GLU A 663 -8.17 -10.37 19.73
CA GLU A 663 -8.79 -10.71 18.45
C GLU A 663 -9.04 -12.23 18.39
N PRO A 664 -10.14 -12.75 18.97
CA PRO A 664 -10.51 -14.16 18.82
C PRO A 664 -10.91 -14.47 17.39
N ARG A 665 -10.49 -15.63 16.89
CA ARG A 665 -10.78 -16.15 15.55
C ARG A 665 -11.13 -17.63 15.67
N ILE A 666 -12.35 -17.99 15.28
CA ILE A 666 -12.87 -19.34 15.45
C ILE A 666 -13.49 -19.77 14.13
N GLY A 667 -13.17 -20.99 13.70
CA GLY A 667 -13.73 -21.53 12.47
C GLY A 667 -13.73 -23.05 12.44
N PHE A 668 -14.38 -23.59 11.42
CA PHE A 668 -14.41 -25.01 11.16
C PHE A 668 -14.41 -25.31 9.66
N SER A 669 -13.89 -26.48 9.30
CA SER A 669 -14.00 -27.09 7.98
C SER A 669 -14.45 -28.55 8.15
N TYR A 670 -15.57 -28.90 7.52
CA TYR A 670 -16.23 -30.18 7.64
C TYR A 670 -16.42 -30.84 6.27
N ASP A 671 -15.94 -32.08 6.09
CA ASP A 671 -16.21 -32.94 4.93
C ASP A 671 -17.32 -33.97 5.30
N PRO A 672 -18.59 -33.71 4.95
CA PRO A 672 -19.72 -34.55 5.36
C PRO A 672 -19.68 -35.95 4.75
N ARG A 673 -18.97 -36.17 3.65
CA ARG A 673 -18.93 -37.40 2.91
C ARG A 673 -17.62 -38.17 3.03
N HIS A 674 -16.64 -37.68 3.76
CA HIS A 674 -15.29 -38.25 3.93
C HIS A 674 -14.56 -38.55 2.61
N ASN A 675 -14.89 -37.84 1.53
CA ASN A 675 -14.33 -38.12 0.20
C ASN A 675 -13.48 -37.00 -0.39
N GLY A 676 -13.29 -35.91 0.39
CA GLY A 676 -12.49 -34.75 -0.02
C GLY A 676 -13.08 -33.92 -1.16
N LYS A 677 -14.35 -34.13 -1.53
CA LYS A 677 -15.02 -33.44 -2.66
C LYS A 677 -16.03 -32.38 -2.19
N THR A 678 -16.43 -32.41 -0.93
CA THR A 678 -17.37 -31.44 -0.34
C THR A 678 -16.76 -30.87 0.91
N ALA A 679 -16.75 -29.55 1.06
CA ALA A 679 -16.38 -28.86 2.29
C ALA A 679 -17.45 -27.86 2.70
N ILE A 680 -17.94 -27.95 3.93
CA ILE A 680 -18.78 -26.95 4.58
C ILE A 680 -17.89 -26.22 5.56
N ARG A 681 -17.74 -24.89 5.42
CA ARG A 681 -16.82 -24.09 6.21
C ARG A 681 -17.55 -22.89 6.80
N GLY A 682 -17.24 -22.56 8.03
CA GLY A 682 -17.75 -21.36 8.67
C GLY A 682 -16.73 -20.79 9.63
N ALA A 683 -16.75 -19.47 9.79
CA ALA A 683 -15.85 -18.79 10.71
C ALA A 683 -16.45 -17.48 11.25
N PHE A 684 -15.92 -17.08 12.41
CA PHE A 684 -16.10 -15.78 13.03
C PHE A 684 -14.75 -15.26 13.51
N GLY A 685 -14.50 -13.94 13.34
CA GLY A 685 -13.29 -13.31 13.84
C GLY A 685 -13.47 -11.84 14.18
N MET A 686 -12.63 -11.38 15.10
CA MET A 686 -12.46 -9.94 15.39
C MET A 686 -11.11 -9.48 14.91
N PHE A 687 -11.07 -8.24 14.38
CA PHE A 687 -9.88 -7.64 13.77
C PHE A 687 -9.83 -6.17 14.16
N ASP A 688 -8.74 -5.73 14.78
CA ASP A 688 -8.61 -4.36 15.24
C ASP A 688 -8.21 -3.40 14.11
N VAL A 689 -8.84 -2.23 14.09
CA VAL A 689 -8.44 -1.08 13.28
C VAL A 689 -7.48 -0.26 14.12
N LEU A 690 -6.20 -0.33 13.81
CA LEU A 690 -5.17 0.37 14.57
C LEU A 690 -5.13 1.87 14.20
N PRO A 691 -4.91 2.78 15.17
CA PRO A 691 -4.75 4.21 14.92
C PRO A 691 -3.37 4.50 14.31
N LEU A 692 -3.23 4.29 13.01
CA LEU A 692 -1.97 4.40 12.27
C LEU A 692 -1.56 5.86 12.03
N LEU A 693 -0.30 6.10 11.66
CA LEU A 693 0.25 7.46 11.50
C LEU A 693 -0.48 8.28 10.42
N VAL A 694 -0.99 7.63 9.37
CA VAL A 694 -1.78 8.26 8.30
C VAL A 694 -2.98 9.06 8.83
N ASP A 695 -3.58 8.64 9.94
CA ASP A 695 -4.76 9.30 10.51
C ASP A 695 -4.44 10.69 11.09
N TYR A 696 -3.17 10.97 11.37
CA TYR A 696 -2.73 12.19 12.07
C TYR A 696 -1.84 13.09 11.21
N GLN A 697 -1.21 12.55 10.16
CA GLN A 697 -0.14 13.21 9.42
C GLN A 697 -0.53 14.62 8.95
N MET A 698 -1.53 14.78 8.10
CA MET A 698 -1.88 16.07 7.52
C MET A 698 -2.48 17.02 8.55
N MET A 699 -3.39 16.54 9.39
CA MET A 699 -4.07 17.38 10.38
C MET A 699 -3.10 17.97 11.38
N GLU A 700 -2.15 17.18 11.85
CA GLU A 700 -1.11 17.61 12.79
C GLU A 700 -0.13 18.58 12.14
N ASN A 701 0.36 18.27 10.94
CA ASN A 701 1.39 19.05 10.31
C ASN A 701 0.90 20.43 9.87
N LEU A 702 -0.39 20.56 9.56
CA LEU A 702 -1.02 21.81 9.13
C LEU A 702 -1.64 22.62 10.28
N SER A 703 -1.36 22.27 11.55
CA SER A 703 -2.01 22.88 12.70
C SER A 703 -1.18 23.99 13.36
N ALA A 704 -1.87 25.04 13.81
CA ALA A 704 -1.30 26.11 14.63
C ALA A 704 -0.89 25.58 16.03
N PRO A 705 0.15 26.14 16.67
CA PRO A 705 0.89 27.34 16.29
C PRO A 705 2.09 27.07 15.36
N PHE A 706 2.46 25.81 15.14
CA PHE A 706 3.67 25.47 14.38
C PHE A 706 3.50 25.67 12.88
N TYR A 707 2.28 25.54 12.37
CA TYR A 707 1.92 25.85 10.99
C TYR A 707 0.74 26.82 11.02
N LYS A 708 0.91 27.99 10.43
CA LYS A 708 -0.14 29.02 10.42
C LYS A 708 -0.79 29.06 9.05
N PHE A 709 -1.81 28.27 8.88
CA PHE A 709 -2.67 28.26 7.71
C PHE A 709 -4.05 28.80 8.09
N GLY A 710 -4.59 29.69 7.30
CA GLY A 710 -5.89 30.28 7.58
C GLY A 710 -6.51 30.99 6.38
N THR A 711 -7.78 31.35 6.54
CA THR A 711 -8.55 32.12 5.56
C THR A 711 -8.94 33.45 6.18
N PHE A 712 -8.60 34.53 5.54
CA PHE A 712 -9.14 35.86 5.82
C PHE A 712 -10.28 36.15 4.84
N ALA A 713 -11.50 36.30 5.39
CA ALA A 713 -12.67 36.71 4.59
C ALA A 713 -12.90 38.21 4.80
N PHE A 714 -13.07 38.94 3.70
CA PHE A 714 -13.25 40.38 3.74
C PHE A 714 -14.69 40.74 4.17
N PRO A 715 -14.87 41.72 5.06
CA PRO A 715 -16.19 42.23 5.41
C PRO A 715 -16.79 43.03 4.25
N ALA A 716 -18.13 43.23 4.29
CA ALA A 716 -18.85 43.95 3.25
C ALA A 716 -18.39 45.40 3.05
N ALA A 717 -17.90 46.03 4.11
CA ALA A 717 -17.36 47.38 4.08
C ALA A 717 -15.86 47.36 4.38
N ASN A 718 -15.04 47.55 3.38
CA ASN A 718 -13.61 47.75 3.51
C ASN A 718 -13.14 48.76 2.45
N PRO A 719 -12.00 49.44 2.64
CA PRO A 719 -11.53 50.51 1.74
C PRO A 719 -11.02 49.99 0.39
N GLY A 720 -10.84 48.66 0.21
CA GLY A 720 -10.21 48.06 -0.99
C GLY A 720 -8.69 48.24 -1.03
N GLY A 721 -8.07 47.72 -2.09
CA GLY A 721 -6.64 47.87 -2.36
C GLY A 721 -5.72 46.92 -1.56
N TYR A 722 -6.23 45.81 -1.06
CA TYR A 722 -5.45 44.84 -0.31
C TYR A 722 -4.76 43.80 -1.17
N PHE A 723 -5.14 43.67 -2.43
CA PHE A 723 -4.53 42.68 -3.31
C PHE A 723 -3.02 42.85 -3.37
N ASN A 724 -2.32 41.79 -3.08
CA ASN A 724 -0.86 41.66 -3.01
C ASN A 724 -0.12 42.44 -1.91
N THR A 725 -0.64 43.54 -1.39
CA THR A 725 0.11 44.38 -0.44
C THR A 725 -0.31 44.23 1.02
N GLY A 726 -1.53 43.77 1.30
CA GLY A 726 -2.11 43.75 2.63
C GLY A 726 -2.39 42.36 3.20
N ALA A 727 -2.46 41.31 2.36
CA ALA A 727 -2.92 40.00 2.78
C ALA A 727 -2.08 39.34 3.89
N GLY A 728 -0.77 39.50 3.85
CA GLY A 728 0.12 38.98 4.87
C GLY A 728 -0.11 39.62 6.25
N ALA A 729 -0.35 40.95 6.26
CA ALA A 729 -0.69 41.66 7.48
C ALA A 729 -2.07 41.26 8.01
N LEU A 730 -3.04 41.07 7.12
CA LEU A 730 -4.39 40.61 7.48
C LEU A 730 -4.37 39.22 8.09
N LEU A 731 -3.66 38.24 7.50
CA LEU A 731 -3.52 36.91 8.08
C LEU A 731 -2.84 36.95 9.47
N GLN A 732 -1.88 37.87 9.67
CA GLN A 732 -1.23 38.02 10.97
C GLN A 732 -2.19 38.52 12.08
N THR A 733 -3.26 39.21 11.69
CA THR A 733 -4.31 39.67 12.65
C THR A 733 -5.24 38.53 13.08
N LEU A 734 -5.24 37.39 12.39
CA LEU A 734 -6.07 36.25 12.77
C LEU A 734 -5.60 35.67 14.09
N GLY A 735 -6.51 35.57 15.04
CA GLY A 735 -6.28 34.85 16.31
C GLY A 735 -6.20 33.31 16.05
N ASN A 736 -5.70 32.58 17.04
CA ASN A 736 -5.57 31.12 16.96
C ASN A 736 -6.88 30.40 16.63
N SER A 737 -8.03 30.97 16.99
CA SER A 737 -9.36 30.42 16.67
C SER A 737 -9.73 30.48 15.19
N ALA A 738 -9.06 31.31 14.39
CA ALA A 738 -9.27 31.42 12.95
C ALA A 738 -8.23 30.64 12.14
N LEU A 739 -7.23 30.07 12.82
CA LEU A 739 -6.23 29.21 12.19
C LEU A 739 -6.65 27.75 12.26
N GLN A 740 -6.18 26.96 11.30
CA GLN A 740 -6.41 25.52 11.31
C GLN A 740 -5.74 24.88 12.53
N SER A 741 -6.47 24.01 13.22
CA SER A 741 -5.97 23.21 14.33
C SER A 741 -6.60 21.82 14.31
N ALA A 742 -5.82 20.80 14.67
CA ALA A 742 -6.30 19.41 14.74
C ALA A 742 -7.01 19.13 16.06
N LEU A 743 -8.17 18.49 16.00
CA LEU A 743 -8.81 17.87 17.15
C LEU A 743 -8.64 16.35 17.03
N ILE A 744 -7.85 15.78 17.92
CA ILE A 744 -7.71 14.34 18.08
C ILE A 744 -8.34 13.98 19.41
N GLN A 745 -9.31 13.05 19.41
CA GLN A 745 -9.96 12.60 20.63
C GLN A 745 -8.92 12.06 21.62
N PRO A 746 -8.78 12.64 22.83
CA PRO A 746 -7.69 12.26 23.74
C PRO A 746 -7.82 10.82 24.28
N SER A 747 -9.02 10.28 24.29
CA SER A 747 -9.35 8.96 24.83
C SER A 747 -10.30 8.24 23.87
N PRO A 748 -9.83 7.84 22.69
CA PRO A 748 -10.69 7.17 21.72
C PRO A 748 -11.06 5.75 22.21
N SER A 749 -12.21 5.27 21.77
CA SER A 749 -12.62 3.89 21.99
C SER A 749 -11.84 2.95 21.09
N ARG A 750 -11.76 1.66 21.48
CA ARG A 750 -11.23 0.59 20.63
C ARG A 750 -12.07 0.50 19.35
N ASN A 751 -11.43 0.59 18.19
CA ASN A 751 -12.05 0.39 16.87
C ASN A 751 -11.73 -1.02 16.36
N TYR A 752 -12.77 -1.78 15.95
CA TYR A 752 -12.59 -3.14 15.45
C TYR A 752 -13.69 -3.54 14.47
N VAL A 753 -13.38 -4.51 13.64
CA VAL A 753 -14.30 -5.15 12.70
C VAL A 753 -14.55 -6.58 13.14
N MET A 754 -15.81 -6.97 13.21
CA MET A 754 -16.23 -8.37 13.32
C MET A 754 -16.56 -8.89 11.93
N THR A 755 -16.02 -10.05 11.57
CA THR A 755 -16.34 -10.71 10.30
C THR A 755 -16.85 -12.12 10.55
N TRP A 756 -17.75 -12.59 9.70
CA TRP A 756 -18.23 -13.98 9.71
C TRP A 756 -18.46 -14.47 8.30
N ASN A 757 -18.30 -15.76 8.10
CA ASN A 757 -18.62 -16.40 6.83
C ASN A 757 -19.23 -17.79 7.04
N LEU A 758 -20.01 -18.23 6.07
CA LEU A 758 -20.44 -19.60 5.90
C LEU A 758 -20.42 -19.93 4.41
N ASN A 759 -19.73 -20.99 4.02
CA ASN A 759 -19.63 -21.39 2.63
C ASN A 759 -19.62 -22.91 2.43
N VAL A 760 -20.06 -23.33 1.25
CA VAL A 760 -20.02 -24.71 0.79
C VAL A 760 -19.20 -24.77 -0.48
N GLN A 761 -18.19 -25.62 -0.51
CA GLN A 761 -17.43 -25.96 -1.71
C GLN A 761 -17.79 -27.38 -2.14
N GLN A 762 -18.04 -27.55 -3.44
CA GLN A 762 -18.31 -28.83 -4.05
C GLN A 762 -17.43 -29.01 -5.29
N GLN A 763 -16.60 -30.01 -5.32
CA GLN A 763 -15.92 -30.45 -6.55
C GLN A 763 -16.95 -31.13 -7.46
N LEU A 764 -17.19 -30.54 -8.62
CA LEU A 764 -18.11 -31.06 -9.64
C LEU A 764 -17.41 -32.00 -10.60
N THR A 765 -16.20 -31.61 -11.04
CA THR A 765 -15.32 -32.41 -11.90
C THR A 765 -13.91 -32.36 -11.33
N PRO A 766 -12.94 -33.14 -11.81
CA PRO A 766 -11.54 -33.04 -11.37
C PRO A 766 -10.94 -31.63 -11.53
N SER A 767 -11.47 -30.83 -12.45
CA SER A 767 -10.98 -29.47 -12.77
C SER A 767 -11.94 -28.34 -12.39
N THR A 768 -13.12 -28.66 -11.84
CA THR A 768 -14.15 -27.65 -11.55
C THR A 768 -14.66 -27.77 -10.13
N THR A 769 -14.56 -26.70 -9.37
CA THR A 769 -15.11 -26.58 -8.02
C THR A 769 -16.11 -25.41 -7.99
N LEU A 770 -17.30 -25.66 -7.46
CA LEU A 770 -18.31 -24.64 -7.19
C LEU A 770 -18.20 -24.23 -5.71
N MET A 771 -18.18 -22.93 -5.44
CA MET A 771 -18.29 -22.37 -4.11
C MET A 771 -19.50 -21.46 -4.02
N LEU A 772 -20.33 -21.70 -3.03
CA LEU A 772 -21.41 -20.79 -2.65
C LEU A 772 -21.19 -20.35 -1.20
N GLY A 773 -21.18 -19.05 -0.96
CA GLY A 773 -20.85 -18.52 0.37
C GLY A 773 -21.56 -17.22 0.69
N TYR A 774 -21.68 -16.96 1.97
CA TYR A 774 -22.11 -15.71 2.56
C TYR A 774 -21.00 -15.14 3.42
N VAL A 775 -20.73 -13.84 3.29
CA VAL A 775 -19.77 -13.10 4.11
C VAL A 775 -20.48 -11.88 4.67
N GLY A 776 -20.30 -11.62 5.95
CA GLY A 776 -20.79 -10.42 6.60
C GLY A 776 -19.71 -9.79 7.47
N ASN A 777 -19.81 -8.49 7.67
CA ASN A 777 -18.96 -7.76 8.61
C ASN A 777 -19.74 -6.67 9.36
N ARG A 778 -19.18 -6.21 10.46
CA ARG A 778 -19.64 -5.06 11.23
C ARG A 778 -18.47 -4.34 11.84
N GLU A 779 -18.31 -3.08 11.51
CA GLU A 779 -17.36 -2.18 12.16
C GLU A 779 -18.00 -1.53 13.39
N VAL A 780 -17.20 -1.37 14.45
CA VAL A 780 -17.59 -0.80 15.75
C VAL A 780 -16.63 0.31 16.11
N HIS A 781 -17.15 1.50 16.41
CA HIS A 781 -16.44 2.74 16.69
C HIS A 781 -15.60 3.24 15.49
N ALA A 782 -16.15 3.13 14.26
CA ALA A 782 -15.52 3.61 13.02
C ALA A 782 -15.34 5.13 12.97
#